data_bf6da94b60cd8837999d254e552af6cd
#
_entry.id   bf6da94b60cd8837999d254e552af6cd
#
_cell.length_a   1.000
_cell.length_b   1.000
_cell.length_c   1.000
_cell.angle_alpha   90.00
_cell.angle_beta   90.00
_cell.angle_gamma   90.00
#
_symmetry.space_group_name_H-M   'P 1'
#
loop_
_entity.id
_entity.type
_entity.pdbx_description
1 polymer ?
#
loop_
_entity_poly.entity_id
_entity_poly.type
_entity_poly.pdbx_seq_one_letter_code
_entity_poly.pdbx_strand_id
1 'polypeptide(L)'
;LTSLHLKELCEESFKQGLLDMKDEVVLFTDHKGLLEYLKKEYESERLYFEFSPGFSCHRDKLWAEKQGILCLGSTRARYIEKGDEFFIRLGQAIFQNTTLGEVDLSFFKETCRLLNPGEAKEVFSPYPEMVENTYKVFDICRKFDWGEKKIIFPQFCQWSSQKCDEVLKEKSFRGIERRYPGRLTPSFHSKLLRRLDYELKIIGEKGFSSYFLVVEDIVRHCPRTCGRGSAASSLVSFLLGITHVDPIKHNLYFERFLNPEREDPPDIDIDFPWDERDAILDYVFRKYPGHSAMVSNHNSLQGASAIREVAKVYGVPLDEIDDQIKRFPRVTPSGVWKKVFFQARRLQSHFRHLSVHPGGVVITPRPISSYVPLEKAPKGVPLLQWEKRQVKKFGLVKIDLLGNRSLAVIRDTLKTVNERFYKDERLSYETLDPVNDLKTKSLLQAGGTMGVFYIESPASRLLLQRMNSSQFEHIVIASSIIRPAANEYALEFVRRIHGRRYTHIHPLLAPILKESYGLMVYQEQVSKVAMVLADFSMSEGNELRKILDKKDKRKKLRDFENKFFKGGLKKGIPYQALSQVWRMILSFSGYSFCKAHSASYAMVSFKSCYLKSHYPAEFMSAVLSHGGGFYSLSTYLEEARR
;
A
#
# COMPACT_ATOMS: atom_id res chain seq x y z
N LEU A 1 -1.19 -22.36 -15.26
CA LEU A 1 -2.24 -21.59 -15.94
C LEU A 1 -1.88 -20.12 -16.08
N THR A 2 -1.49 -19.42 -15.00
CA THR A 2 -1.13 -18.00 -15.06
C THR A 2 0.03 -17.73 -16.03
N SER A 3 1.06 -18.59 -16.04
CA SER A 3 2.17 -18.46 -17.01
C SER A 3 1.70 -18.63 -18.46
N LEU A 4 0.71 -19.48 -18.68
CA LEU A 4 0.08 -19.67 -19.98
C LEU A 4 -0.73 -18.44 -20.38
N HIS A 5 -1.43 -17.82 -19.45
CA HIS A 5 -2.24 -16.62 -19.70
C HIS A 5 -1.42 -15.38 -20.05
N LEU A 6 -0.19 -15.25 -19.48
CA LEU A 6 0.69 -14.09 -19.72
C LEU A 6 1.47 -14.14 -21.03
N LYS A 7 1.63 -15.32 -21.62
CA LYS A 7 2.27 -15.48 -22.93
C LYS A 7 1.22 -15.31 -24.01
N GLU A 8 1.53 -14.64 -25.09
CA GLU A 8 0.78 -14.73 -26.35
C GLU A 8 1.06 -16.12 -26.95
N LEU A 9 0.40 -17.13 -26.39
CA LEU A 9 0.64 -18.51 -26.74
C LEU A 9 -0.08 -18.86 -28.02
N CYS A 10 0.65 -19.48 -28.94
CA CYS A 10 -0.01 -20.27 -30.00
C CYS A 10 -0.74 -21.45 -29.32
N GLU A 11 -1.73 -22.00 -30.01
CA GLU A 11 -2.56 -23.11 -29.52
C GLU A 11 -1.74 -24.32 -29.06
N GLU A 12 -0.63 -24.62 -29.74
CA GLU A 12 0.27 -25.72 -29.36
C GLU A 12 0.96 -25.49 -28.00
N SER A 13 1.48 -24.28 -27.75
CA SER A 13 2.12 -23.95 -26.46
C SER A 13 1.12 -23.98 -25.31
N PHE A 14 -0.15 -23.63 -25.56
CA PHE A 14 -1.21 -23.74 -24.57
C PHE A 14 -1.51 -25.21 -24.24
N LYS A 15 -1.68 -26.05 -25.25
CA LYS A 15 -1.92 -27.50 -25.10
C LYS A 15 -0.76 -28.17 -24.36
N GLN A 16 0.50 -27.85 -24.72
CA GLN A 16 1.68 -28.40 -24.04
C GLN A 16 1.72 -27.97 -22.58
N GLY A 17 1.43 -26.70 -22.26
CA GLY A 17 1.39 -26.24 -20.88
C GLY A 17 0.31 -26.90 -20.02
N LEU A 18 -0.80 -27.35 -20.62
CA LEU A 18 -1.78 -28.16 -19.91
C LEU A 18 -1.24 -29.57 -19.66
N LEU A 19 -0.53 -30.20 -20.60
CA LEU A 19 0.10 -31.49 -20.44
C LEU A 19 1.15 -31.48 -19.32
N ASP A 20 1.93 -30.41 -19.20
CA ASP A 20 2.94 -30.26 -18.15
C ASP A 20 2.34 -30.24 -16.73
N MET A 21 1.02 -29.99 -16.61
CA MET A 21 0.30 -29.95 -15.33
C MET A 21 -0.64 -31.14 -15.11
N LYS A 22 -0.59 -32.17 -15.94
CA LYS A 22 -1.58 -33.28 -15.96
C LYS A 22 -1.74 -33.99 -14.60
N ASP A 23 -0.67 -34.09 -13.83
CA ASP A 23 -0.65 -34.76 -12.53
C ASP A 23 -1.04 -33.83 -11.36
N GLU A 24 -1.09 -32.52 -11.58
CA GLU A 24 -1.32 -31.52 -10.55
C GLU A 24 -2.74 -30.96 -10.54
N VAL A 25 -3.46 -31.04 -11.66
CA VAL A 25 -4.78 -30.42 -11.83
C VAL A 25 -5.84 -31.40 -12.31
N VAL A 26 -7.10 -31.13 -11.99
CA VAL A 26 -8.26 -31.73 -12.65
C VAL A 26 -8.78 -30.73 -13.68
N LEU A 27 -8.87 -31.17 -14.92
CA LEU A 27 -9.35 -30.32 -16.03
C LEU A 27 -10.75 -30.74 -16.45
N PHE A 28 -11.63 -29.77 -16.62
CA PHE A 28 -12.93 -29.98 -17.27
C PHE A 28 -13.24 -28.83 -18.24
N THR A 29 -13.80 -29.20 -19.37
CA THR A 29 -14.15 -28.26 -20.46
C THR A 29 -15.20 -28.87 -21.39
N ASP A 30 -15.94 -28.05 -22.11
CA ASP A 30 -16.83 -28.50 -23.20
C ASP A 30 -16.15 -28.47 -24.58
N HIS A 31 -14.88 -28.07 -24.64
CA HIS A 31 -14.13 -28.00 -25.92
C HIS A 31 -13.65 -29.39 -26.34
N LYS A 32 -14.44 -30.04 -27.25
CA LYS A 32 -14.23 -31.41 -27.69
C LYS A 32 -12.83 -31.69 -28.24
N GLY A 33 -12.32 -30.82 -29.15
CA GLY A 33 -10.99 -30.96 -29.74
C GLY A 33 -9.84 -30.91 -28.74
N LEU A 34 -9.97 -30.08 -27.65
CA LEU A 34 -9.00 -30.05 -26.60
C LEU A 34 -9.00 -31.34 -25.77
N LEU A 35 -10.18 -31.86 -25.44
CA LEU A 35 -10.33 -33.12 -24.73
C LEU A 35 -9.77 -34.31 -25.52
N GLU A 36 -10.04 -34.39 -26.85
CA GLU A 36 -9.45 -35.40 -27.70
C GLU A 36 -7.94 -35.38 -27.75
N TYR A 37 -7.34 -34.19 -27.68
CA TYR A 37 -5.89 -34.02 -27.63
C TYR A 37 -5.33 -34.49 -26.30
N LEU A 38 -5.94 -34.07 -25.17
CA LEU A 38 -5.41 -34.28 -23.81
C LEU A 38 -5.66 -35.71 -23.29
N LYS A 39 -6.72 -36.42 -23.75
CA LYS A 39 -7.11 -37.73 -23.22
C LYS A 39 -6.05 -38.84 -23.32
N LYS A 40 -5.05 -38.67 -24.19
CA LYS A 40 -3.97 -39.65 -24.37
C LYS A 40 -2.95 -39.61 -23.21
N GLU A 41 -2.89 -38.47 -22.52
CA GLU A 41 -1.85 -38.17 -21.52
C GLU A 41 -2.41 -37.97 -20.10
N TYR A 42 -3.70 -37.61 -19.98
CA TYR A 42 -4.35 -37.44 -18.71
C TYR A 42 -4.94 -38.74 -18.18
N GLU A 43 -4.85 -38.97 -16.88
CA GLU A 43 -5.63 -40.00 -16.20
C GLU A 43 -7.13 -39.73 -16.33
N SER A 44 -7.95 -40.77 -16.47
CA SER A 44 -9.39 -40.62 -16.67
C SER A 44 -10.12 -39.90 -15.53
N GLU A 45 -9.56 -39.96 -14.31
CA GLU A 45 -10.11 -39.27 -13.12
C GLU A 45 -9.68 -37.79 -13.01
N ARG A 46 -8.88 -37.32 -13.95
CA ARG A 46 -8.39 -35.91 -13.98
C ARG A 46 -8.83 -35.12 -15.20
N LEU A 47 -9.53 -35.74 -16.15
CA LEU A 47 -10.03 -35.11 -17.36
C LEU A 47 -11.51 -35.35 -17.56
N TYR A 48 -12.31 -34.30 -17.58
CA TYR A 48 -13.76 -34.39 -17.69
C TYR A 48 -14.32 -33.53 -18.80
N PHE A 49 -15.39 -34.01 -19.44
CA PHE A 49 -16.25 -33.18 -20.25
C PHE A 49 -17.18 -32.36 -19.35
N GLU A 50 -17.16 -31.05 -19.46
CA GLU A 50 -18.07 -30.17 -18.73
C GLU A 50 -19.47 -30.27 -19.33
N PHE A 51 -20.34 -30.98 -18.66
CA PHE A 51 -21.69 -31.21 -19.08
C PHE A 51 -22.65 -30.21 -18.43
N SER A 52 -23.41 -29.50 -19.27
CA SER A 52 -24.47 -28.60 -18.81
C SER A 52 -25.83 -29.09 -19.35
N PRO A 53 -26.88 -29.21 -18.54
CA PRO A 53 -28.21 -29.59 -19.00
C PRO A 53 -28.73 -28.60 -20.08
N GLY A 54 -29.33 -29.12 -21.15
CA GLY A 54 -29.87 -28.32 -22.23
C GLY A 54 -30.11 -29.11 -23.50
N PHE A 55 -30.42 -28.45 -24.62
CA PHE A 55 -30.83 -29.07 -25.88
C PHE A 55 -29.83 -30.03 -26.54
N SER A 56 -28.53 -29.90 -26.31
CA SER A 56 -27.49 -30.75 -26.87
C SER A 56 -27.01 -31.86 -25.95
N CYS A 57 -27.53 -31.95 -24.75
CA CYS A 57 -26.97 -32.75 -23.65
C CYS A 57 -26.86 -34.25 -24.00
N HIS A 58 -27.82 -34.83 -24.69
CA HIS A 58 -27.76 -36.24 -25.05
C HIS A 58 -26.66 -36.55 -26.07
N ARG A 59 -26.50 -35.71 -27.10
CA ARG A 59 -25.41 -35.82 -28.08
C ARG A 59 -24.03 -35.64 -27.45
N ASP A 60 -23.91 -34.70 -26.52
CA ASP A 60 -22.65 -34.41 -25.84
C ASP A 60 -22.25 -35.56 -24.92
N LYS A 61 -23.21 -36.17 -24.21
CA LYS A 61 -23.01 -37.39 -23.43
C LYS A 61 -22.53 -38.56 -24.29
N LEU A 62 -23.26 -38.87 -25.37
CA LEU A 62 -22.88 -39.94 -26.29
C LEU A 62 -21.49 -39.73 -26.91
N TRP A 63 -21.14 -38.50 -27.22
CA TRP A 63 -19.81 -38.18 -27.72
C TRP A 63 -18.74 -38.47 -26.63
N ALA A 64 -18.93 -38.01 -25.41
CA ALA A 64 -17.99 -38.23 -24.33
C ALA A 64 -17.81 -39.73 -24.00
N GLU A 65 -18.90 -40.48 -23.93
CA GLU A 65 -18.89 -41.94 -23.77
C GLU A 65 -18.11 -42.66 -24.88
N LYS A 66 -18.33 -42.25 -26.15
CA LYS A 66 -17.59 -42.81 -27.30
C LYS A 66 -16.08 -42.48 -27.19
N GLN A 67 -15.72 -41.37 -26.61
CA GLN A 67 -14.33 -40.99 -26.38
C GLN A 67 -13.73 -41.58 -25.10
N GLY A 68 -14.52 -42.27 -24.26
CA GLY A 68 -14.06 -42.75 -22.96
C GLY A 68 -13.74 -41.63 -21.96
N ILE A 69 -14.37 -40.45 -22.08
CA ILE A 69 -14.17 -39.28 -21.23
C ILE A 69 -15.35 -39.19 -20.26
N LEU A 70 -15.07 -39.09 -18.98
CA LEU A 70 -16.09 -38.91 -17.95
C LEU A 70 -16.76 -37.54 -18.06
N CYS A 71 -18.07 -37.47 -17.78
CA CYS A 71 -18.80 -36.21 -17.73
C CYS A 71 -18.91 -35.68 -16.31
N LEU A 72 -18.76 -34.36 -16.15
CA LEU A 72 -18.92 -33.65 -14.88
C LEU A 72 -20.06 -32.65 -15.00
N GLY A 73 -21.03 -32.70 -14.10
CA GLY A 73 -22.18 -31.80 -14.09
C GLY A 73 -21.82 -30.38 -13.66
N SER A 74 -22.14 -29.40 -14.53
CA SER A 74 -21.89 -28.00 -14.25
C SER A 74 -23.06 -27.14 -14.73
N THR A 75 -23.48 -26.18 -13.94
CA THR A 75 -24.42 -25.14 -14.37
C THR A 75 -23.71 -23.90 -14.88
N ARG A 76 -22.37 -23.87 -14.86
CA ARG A 76 -21.58 -22.66 -15.18
C ARG A 76 -22.09 -21.43 -14.44
N ALA A 77 -22.34 -21.59 -13.13
CA ALA A 77 -23.04 -20.61 -12.31
C ALA A 77 -22.37 -19.23 -12.40
N ARG A 78 -23.16 -18.22 -12.76
CA ARG A 78 -22.78 -16.81 -12.86
C ARG A 78 -23.55 -15.92 -11.90
N TYR A 79 -24.64 -16.42 -11.32
CA TYR A 79 -25.46 -15.71 -10.35
C TYR A 79 -26.08 -16.69 -9.33
N ILE A 80 -26.60 -16.16 -8.22
CA ILE A 80 -27.09 -16.97 -7.11
C ILE A 80 -28.62 -17.01 -7.09
N GLU A 81 -29.28 -15.87 -7.18
CA GLU A 81 -30.73 -15.76 -7.00
C GLU A 81 -31.49 -15.63 -8.32
N LYS A 82 -32.71 -16.17 -8.36
CA LYS A 82 -33.63 -15.90 -9.47
C LYS A 82 -33.90 -14.40 -9.56
N GLY A 83 -33.78 -13.85 -10.77
CA GLY A 83 -33.92 -12.40 -11.02
C GLY A 83 -32.61 -11.61 -11.07
N ASP A 84 -31.48 -12.26 -10.79
CA ASP A 84 -30.17 -11.64 -10.99
C ASP A 84 -29.70 -11.69 -12.46
N GLU A 85 -30.44 -12.35 -13.36
CA GLU A 85 -30.14 -12.37 -14.81
C GLU A 85 -30.07 -10.97 -15.38
N PHE A 86 -31.00 -10.09 -14.97
CA PHE A 86 -30.97 -8.69 -15.38
C PHE A 86 -29.69 -7.98 -14.93
N PHE A 87 -29.19 -8.34 -13.74
CA PHE A 87 -27.99 -7.76 -13.17
C PHE A 87 -26.74 -8.21 -13.94
N ILE A 88 -26.69 -9.48 -14.39
CA ILE A 88 -25.64 -9.98 -15.29
C ILE A 88 -25.69 -9.26 -16.63
N ARG A 89 -26.89 -9.10 -17.22
CA ARG A 89 -27.08 -8.34 -18.46
C ARG A 89 -26.59 -6.90 -18.33
N LEU A 90 -26.93 -6.24 -17.22
CA LEU A 90 -26.48 -4.89 -16.90
C LEU A 90 -24.95 -4.81 -16.77
N GLY A 91 -24.35 -5.75 -16.04
CA GLY A 91 -22.89 -5.85 -15.89
C GLY A 91 -22.17 -6.08 -17.22
N GLN A 92 -22.73 -6.94 -18.07
CA GLN A 92 -22.17 -7.23 -19.39
C GLN A 92 -22.29 -6.03 -20.35
N ALA A 93 -23.41 -5.30 -20.31
CA ALA A 93 -23.57 -4.08 -21.08
C ALA A 93 -22.55 -3.00 -20.67
N ILE A 94 -22.29 -2.86 -19.35
CA ILE A 94 -21.24 -1.98 -18.84
C ILE A 94 -19.85 -2.43 -19.33
N PHE A 95 -19.58 -3.73 -19.31
CA PHE A 95 -18.29 -4.29 -19.76
C PHE A 95 -18.07 -4.08 -21.26
N GLN A 96 -19.08 -4.33 -22.08
CA GLN A 96 -19.03 -4.11 -23.53
C GLN A 96 -19.16 -2.62 -23.93
N ASN A 97 -19.43 -1.72 -22.95
CA ASN A 97 -19.69 -0.29 -23.17
C ASN A 97 -20.80 -0.05 -24.20
N THR A 98 -21.91 -0.78 -24.08
CA THR A 98 -23.06 -0.74 -24.99
C THR A 98 -24.36 -0.55 -24.21
N THR A 99 -25.49 -0.46 -24.92
CA THR A 99 -26.83 -0.34 -24.29
C THR A 99 -27.42 -1.72 -23.94
N LEU A 100 -28.43 -1.73 -23.07
CA LEU A 100 -29.16 -2.96 -22.70
C LEU A 100 -29.85 -3.64 -23.90
N GLY A 101 -30.15 -2.89 -24.95
CA GLY A 101 -30.79 -3.43 -26.18
C GLY A 101 -29.81 -4.13 -27.08
N GLU A 102 -28.52 -3.74 -27.05
CA GLU A 102 -27.48 -4.17 -27.99
C GLU A 102 -26.47 -5.14 -27.36
N VAL A 103 -26.61 -5.42 -26.05
CA VAL A 103 -25.65 -6.27 -25.35
C VAL A 103 -25.66 -7.70 -25.93
N ASP A 104 -24.48 -8.20 -26.26
CA ASP A 104 -24.30 -9.61 -26.62
C ASP A 104 -24.31 -10.50 -25.37
N LEU A 105 -25.24 -11.42 -25.35
CA LEU A 105 -25.45 -12.43 -24.29
C LEU A 105 -25.32 -13.86 -24.84
N SER A 106 -24.65 -14.05 -25.97
CA SER A 106 -24.48 -15.36 -26.61
C SER A 106 -23.89 -16.44 -25.68
N PHE A 107 -23.09 -15.99 -24.68
CA PHE A 107 -22.52 -16.87 -23.66
C PHE A 107 -23.47 -17.20 -22.49
N PHE A 108 -24.63 -16.50 -22.40
CA PHE A 108 -25.56 -16.64 -21.27
C PHE A 108 -26.65 -17.65 -21.60
N LYS A 109 -26.76 -18.69 -20.76
CA LYS A 109 -27.85 -19.67 -20.79
C LYS A 109 -28.67 -19.51 -19.52
N GLU A 110 -29.97 -19.77 -19.60
CA GLU A 110 -30.90 -19.69 -18.45
C GLU A 110 -30.49 -20.58 -17.25
N THR A 111 -29.69 -21.62 -17.51
CA THR A 111 -29.19 -22.55 -16.50
C THR A 111 -27.97 -22.07 -15.70
N CYS A 112 -27.46 -20.85 -15.96
CA CYS A 112 -26.23 -20.35 -15.33
C CYS A 112 -26.43 -19.85 -13.88
N ARG A 113 -27.32 -20.46 -13.11
CA ARG A 113 -27.55 -20.17 -11.69
C ARG A 113 -26.85 -21.18 -10.78
N LEU A 114 -26.34 -20.72 -9.65
CA LEU A 114 -25.87 -21.62 -8.60
C LEU A 114 -27.10 -22.32 -7.98
N LEU A 115 -27.17 -23.63 -8.16
CA LEU A 115 -28.26 -24.44 -7.64
C LEU A 115 -27.97 -24.85 -6.19
N ASN A 116 -29.01 -24.93 -5.38
CA ASN A 116 -28.89 -25.64 -4.11
C ASN A 116 -28.81 -27.15 -4.33
N PRO A 117 -28.38 -27.96 -3.33
CA PRO A 117 -28.20 -29.40 -3.52
C PRO A 117 -29.47 -30.17 -3.96
N GLY A 118 -30.66 -29.73 -3.55
CA GLY A 118 -31.94 -30.31 -3.97
C GLY A 118 -32.22 -30.02 -5.46
N GLU A 119 -32.14 -28.78 -5.86
CA GLU A 119 -32.29 -28.33 -7.25
C GLU A 119 -31.25 -29.02 -8.16
N ALA A 120 -30.00 -29.15 -7.71
CA ALA A 120 -28.96 -29.82 -8.49
C ALA A 120 -29.32 -31.30 -8.73
N LYS A 121 -29.80 -32.00 -7.69
CA LYS A 121 -30.28 -33.39 -7.82
C LYS A 121 -31.46 -33.52 -8.81
N GLU A 122 -32.38 -32.57 -8.79
CA GLU A 122 -33.54 -32.55 -9.70
C GLU A 122 -33.08 -32.31 -11.15
N VAL A 123 -32.27 -31.28 -11.38
CA VAL A 123 -31.77 -30.92 -12.73
C VAL A 123 -30.92 -32.03 -13.35
N PHE A 124 -30.09 -32.68 -12.55
CA PHE A 124 -29.22 -33.79 -12.98
C PHE A 124 -29.82 -35.19 -12.76
N SER A 125 -31.08 -35.28 -12.36
CA SER A 125 -31.74 -36.59 -12.14
C SER A 125 -31.66 -37.59 -13.32
N PRO A 126 -31.67 -37.14 -14.61
CA PRO A 126 -31.45 -38.01 -15.76
C PRO A 126 -29.99 -38.46 -15.93
N TYR A 127 -29.05 -37.84 -15.18
CA TYR A 127 -27.61 -38.06 -15.32
C TYR A 127 -26.92 -38.13 -13.95
N PRO A 128 -27.28 -39.08 -13.07
CA PRO A 128 -26.77 -39.11 -11.69
C PRO A 128 -25.27 -39.32 -11.60
N GLU A 129 -24.67 -40.01 -12.57
CA GLU A 129 -23.22 -40.22 -12.67
C GLU A 129 -22.42 -38.93 -12.77
N MET A 130 -23.00 -37.87 -13.32
CA MET A 130 -22.33 -36.57 -13.42
C MET A 130 -22.23 -35.88 -12.07
N VAL A 131 -23.22 -36.08 -11.22
CA VAL A 131 -23.17 -35.59 -9.82
C VAL A 131 -22.15 -36.37 -9.02
N GLU A 132 -22.11 -37.70 -9.19
CA GLU A 132 -21.09 -38.55 -8.53
C GLU A 132 -19.67 -38.13 -8.92
N ASN A 133 -19.43 -37.87 -10.20
CA ASN A 133 -18.13 -37.38 -10.67
C ASN A 133 -17.77 -36.02 -10.07
N THR A 134 -18.75 -35.14 -9.85
CA THR A 134 -18.51 -33.87 -9.14
C THR A 134 -18.01 -34.09 -7.71
N TYR A 135 -18.56 -35.08 -6.99
CA TYR A 135 -18.08 -35.46 -5.66
C TYR A 135 -16.67 -36.06 -5.70
N LYS A 136 -16.33 -36.90 -6.70
CA LYS A 136 -14.96 -37.42 -6.88
C LYS A 136 -13.95 -36.28 -7.07
N VAL A 137 -14.26 -35.33 -7.95
CA VAL A 137 -13.42 -34.13 -8.14
C VAL A 137 -13.29 -33.32 -6.85
N PHE A 138 -14.39 -33.13 -6.11
CA PHE A 138 -14.35 -32.46 -4.81
C PHE A 138 -13.42 -33.20 -3.83
N ASP A 139 -13.48 -34.53 -3.77
CA ASP A 139 -12.64 -35.35 -2.87
C ASP A 139 -11.14 -35.28 -3.24
N ILE A 140 -10.82 -35.17 -4.50
CA ILE A 140 -9.43 -34.90 -4.97
C ILE A 140 -8.99 -33.50 -4.53
N CYS A 141 -9.80 -32.48 -4.83
CA CYS A 141 -9.43 -31.09 -4.60
C CYS A 141 -9.41 -30.69 -3.12
N ARG A 142 -10.27 -31.26 -2.26
CA ARG A 142 -10.31 -30.93 -0.82
C ARG A 142 -9.05 -31.31 -0.07
N LYS A 143 -8.24 -32.22 -0.62
CA LYS A 143 -6.95 -32.61 -0.05
C LYS A 143 -5.85 -31.57 -0.28
N PHE A 144 -6.11 -30.58 -1.12
CA PHE A 144 -5.15 -29.52 -1.40
C PHE A 144 -4.98 -28.63 -0.18
N ASP A 145 -3.75 -28.57 0.32
CA ASP A 145 -3.36 -27.68 1.41
C ASP A 145 -2.64 -26.45 0.85
N TRP A 146 -3.15 -25.27 1.17
CA TRP A 146 -2.49 -24.02 0.82
C TRP A 146 -1.17 -23.81 1.57
N GLY A 147 -0.80 -24.72 2.46
CA GLY A 147 0.40 -24.68 3.27
C GLY A 147 0.35 -23.66 4.40
N GLU A 148 1.34 -23.73 5.27
CA GLU A 148 1.51 -22.73 6.33
C GLU A 148 1.87 -21.36 5.74
N LYS A 149 1.34 -20.31 6.35
CA LYS A 149 1.64 -18.91 5.99
C LYS A 149 3.07 -18.57 6.38
N LYS A 150 4.03 -18.88 5.50
CA LYS A 150 5.41 -18.41 5.65
C LYS A 150 5.56 -17.06 4.97
N ILE A 151 6.30 -16.15 5.61
CA ILE A 151 6.66 -14.88 4.97
C ILE A 151 7.65 -15.17 3.84
N ILE A 152 7.34 -14.66 2.65
CA ILE A 152 8.11 -14.87 1.44
C ILE A 152 8.86 -13.57 1.15
N PHE A 153 10.17 -13.58 1.45
CA PHE A 153 11.04 -12.44 1.22
C PHE A 153 11.61 -12.45 -0.20
N PRO A 154 11.87 -11.26 -0.77
CA PRO A 154 12.65 -11.16 -1.98
C PRO A 154 14.05 -11.73 -1.73
N GLN A 155 14.58 -12.48 -2.69
CA GLN A 155 15.92 -13.03 -2.62
C GLN A 155 16.90 -12.15 -3.40
N PHE A 156 17.99 -11.75 -2.76
CA PHE A 156 19.05 -10.98 -3.38
C PHE A 156 20.14 -11.92 -3.92
N CYS A 157 20.39 -11.86 -5.23
CA CYS A 157 21.47 -12.61 -5.91
C CYS A 157 21.52 -14.12 -5.59
N GLN A 158 20.41 -14.75 -5.22
CA GLN A 158 20.33 -16.16 -4.81
C GLN A 158 21.29 -16.54 -3.65
N TRP A 159 21.70 -15.57 -2.85
CA TRP A 159 22.58 -15.78 -1.70
C TRP A 159 21.85 -16.44 -0.53
N SER A 160 22.62 -17.17 0.30
CA SER A 160 22.12 -17.68 1.57
C SER A 160 21.81 -16.54 2.55
N SER A 161 20.96 -16.81 3.55
CA SER A 161 20.66 -15.82 4.60
C SER A 161 21.92 -15.33 5.30
N GLN A 162 22.84 -16.25 5.64
CA GLN A 162 24.12 -15.90 6.26
C GLN A 162 24.95 -14.94 5.40
N LYS A 163 25.04 -15.21 4.08
CA LYS A 163 25.74 -14.31 3.16
C LYS A 163 25.10 -12.94 3.06
N CYS A 164 23.77 -12.89 3.08
CA CYS A 164 23.03 -11.61 3.12
C CYS A 164 23.32 -10.83 4.42
N ASP A 165 23.40 -11.51 5.57
CA ASP A 165 23.72 -10.89 6.86
C ASP A 165 25.13 -10.29 6.86
N GLU A 166 26.13 -11.04 6.37
CA GLU A 166 27.51 -10.57 6.24
C GLU A 166 27.60 -9.31 5.35
N VAL A 167 26.98 -9.35 4.17
CA VAL A 167 27.03 -8.24 3.21
C VAL A 167 26.26 -7.04 3.73
N LEU A 168 25.12 -7.24 4.39
CA LEU A 168 24.36 -6.15 5.01
C LEU A 168 25.17 -5.45 6.09
N LYS A 169 25.88 -6.23 6.93
CA LYS A 169 26.77 -5.72 7.97
C LYS A 169 27.91 -4.91 7.33
N GLU A 170 28.61 -5.46 6.35
CA GLU A 170 29.71 -4.77 5.64
C GLU A 170 29.24 -3.44 5.03
N LYS A 171 28.14 -3.44 4.29
CA LYS A 171 27.57 -2.23 3.68
C LYS A 171 27.15 -1.19 4.73
N SER A 172 26.62 -1.63 5.87
CA SER A 172 26.25 -0.75 6.97
C SER A 172 27.48 -0.05 7.58
N PHE A 173 28.59 -0.79 7.79
CA PHE A 173 29.83 -0.20 8.29
C PHE A 173 30.44 0.80 7.29
N ARG A 174 30.50 0.48 6.00
CA ARG A 174 30.90 1.45 4.96
C ARG A 174 29.98 2.68 4.92
N GLY A 175 28.70 2.48 5.24
CA GLY A 175 27.72 3.55 5.34
C GLY A 175 28.04 4.55 6.47
N ILE A 176 28.71 4.12 7.56
CA ILE A 176 29.13 5.02 8.65
C ILE A 176 30.09 6.08 8.13
N GLU A 177 31.12 5.67 7.38
CA GLU A 177 32.13 6.59 6.82
C GLU A 177 31.49 7.62 5.88
N ARG A 178 30.54 7.16 5.07
CA ARG A 178 29.82 8.05 4.12
C ARG A 178 28.87 9.03 4.82
N ARG A 179 28.15 8.58 5.85
CA ARG A 179 27.08 9.38 6.50
C ARG A 179 27.58 10.26 7.64
N TYR A 180 28.73 9.92 8.21
CA TYR A 180 29.36 10.66 9.31
C TYR A 180 30.81 11.02 8.95
N PRO A 181 31.00 11.87 7.92
CA PRO A 181 32.36 12.31 7.56
C PRO A 181 32.97 13.13 8.69
N GLY A 182 34.15 12.72 9.17
CA GLY A 182 34.89 13.39 10.24
C GLY A 182 34.97 12.60 11.55
N ARG A 183 35.65 13.18 12.55
CA ARG A 183 35.83 12.52 13.86
C ARG A 183 34.54 12.55 14.67
N LEU A 184 33.99 11.36 14.93
CA LEU A 184 32.89 11.20 15.87
C LEU A 184 33.45 11.28 17.31
N THR A 185 32.67 11.88 18.22
CA THR A 185 33.02 11.81 19.64
C THR A 185 32.92 10.35 20.11
N PRO A 186 33.80 9.90 21.05
CA PRO A 186 33.77 8.51 21.55
C PRO A 186 32.39 8.08 22.07
N SER A 187 31.68 8.99 22.74
CA SER A 187 30.31 8.75 23.24
C SER A 187 29.30 8.53 22.12
N PHE A 188 29.34 9.36 21.07
CA PHE A 188 28.42 9.21 19.93
C PHE A 188 28.75 7.94 19.14
N HIS A 189 30.03 7.65 18.90
CA HIS A 189 30.48 6.43 18.21
C HIS A 189 30.02 5.17 18.95
N SER A 190 30.18 5.12 20.29
CA SER A 190 29.70 4.00 21.11
C SER A 190 28.17 3.83 21.03
N LYS A 191 27.42 4.95 21.04
CA LYS A 191 25.95 4.92 20.87
C LYS A 191 25.56 4.40 19.49
N LEU A 192 26.24 4.83 18.44
CA LEU A 192 26.02 4.42 17.06
C LEU A 192 26.27 2.92 16.87
N LEU A 193 27.41 2.40 17.34
CA LEU A 193 27.74 0.98 17.22
C LEU A 193 26.74 0.10 17.98
N ARG A 194 26.39 0.44 19.22
CA ARG A 194 25.40 -0.31 20.00
C ARG A 194 24.04 -0.35 19.28
N ARG A 195 23.63 0.76 18.70
CA ARG A 195 22.38 0.82 17.94
C ARG A 195 22.46 -0.01 16.65
N LEU A 196 23.58 0.04 15.93
CA LEU A 196 23.79 -0.72 14.71
C LEU A 196 23.80 -2.24 14.99
N ASP A 197 24.53 -2.69 15.99
CA ASP A 197 24.57 -4.10 16.38
C ASP A 197 23.18 -4.62 16.79
N TYR A 198 22.42 -3.82 17.55
CA TYR A 198 21.05 -4.14 17.92
C TYR A 198 20.12 -4.29 16.71
N GLU A 199 20.19 -3.36 15.76
CA GLU A 199 19.36 -3.43 14.56
C GLU A 199 19.74 -4.60 13.66
N LEU A 200 21.03 -4.80 13.41
CA LEU A 200 21.53 -5.91 12.57
C LEU A 200 21.16 -7.27 13.18
N LYS A 201 21.23 -7.42 14.51
CA LYS A 201 20.82 -8.63 15.20
C LYS A 201 19.34 -8.93 14.93
N ILE A 202 18.43 -7.97 15.14
CA ILE A 202 16.99 -8.18 14.90
C ILE A 202 16.71 -8.46 13.42
N ILE A 203 17.35 -7.74 12.50
CA ILE A 203 17.17 -7.92 11.05
C ILE A 203 17.59 -9.34 10.63
N GLY A 204 18.74 -9.83 11.12
CA GLY A 204 19.25 -11.17 10.83
C GLY A 204 18.37 -12.26 11.43
N GLU A 205 18.05 -12.19 12.74
CA GLU A 205 17.17 -13.14 13.43
C GLU A 205 15.78 -13.29 12.76
N LYS A 206 15.27 -12.21 12.14
CA LYS A 206 14.01 -12.21 11.39
C LYS A 206 14.15 -12.59 9.91
N GLY A 207 15.37 -12.79 9.41
CA GLY A 207 15.64 -13.13 8.01
C GLY A 207 15.39 -11.98 7.01
N PHE A 208 15.49 -10.71 7.44
CA PHE A 208 15.17 -9.55 6.61
C PHE A 208 16.35 -8.99 5.82
N SER A 209 17.55 -9.52 6.00
CA SER A 209 18.78 -8.98 5.39
C SER A 209 18.70 -8.93 3.86
N SER A 210 18.19 -9.99 3.22
CA SER A 210 17.98 -10.00 1.77
C SER A 210 17.03 -8.89 1.31
N TYR A 211 15.96 -8.62 2.08
CA TYR A 211 15.00 -7.55 1.79
C TYR A 211 15.66 -6.17 1.80
N PHE A 212 16.48 -5.86 2.83
CA PHE A 212 17.23 -4.60 2.89
C PHE A 212 18.21 -4.44 1.72
N LEU A 213 18.89 -5.52 1.32
CA LEU A 213 19.81 -5.50 0.18
C LEU A 213 19.10 -5.27 -1.15
N VAL A 214 17.92 -5.86 -1.35
CA VAL A 214 17.08 -5.60 -2.53
C VAL A 214 16.66 -4.13 -2.58
N VAL A 215 16.23 -3.57 -1.46
CA VAL A 215 15.81 -2.17 -1.39
C VAL A 215 16.99 -1.22 -1.61
N GLU A 216 18.14 -1.49 -1.02
CA GLU A 216 19.36 -0.70 -1.23
C GLU A 216 19.79 -0.70 -2.69
N ASP A 217 19.73 -1.84 -3.34
CA ASP A 217 20.05 -1.96 -4.75
C ASP A 217 19.13 -1.12 -5.63
N ILE A 218 17.82 -1.12 -5.35
CA ILE A 218 16.84 -0.27 -6.07
C ILE A 218 17.14 1.22 -5.86
N VAL A 219 17.38 1.64 -4.60
CA VAL A 219 17.65 3.04 -4.25
C VAL A 219 18.94 3.56 -4.88
N ARG A 220 19.96 2.71 -5.02
CA ARG A 220 21.24 3.10 -5.62
C ARG A 220 21.14 3.59 -7.06
N HIS A 221 20.09 3.19 -7.79
CA HIS A 221 19.82 3.65 -9.16
C HIS A 221 19.25 5.06 -9.23
N CYS A 222 18.65 5.53 -8.13
CA CYS A 222 18.16 6.90 -7.98
C CYS A 222 18.34 7.34 -6.52
N PRO A 223 19.51 7.83 -6.11
CA PRO A 223 19.82 8.16 -4.72
C PRO A 223 19.07 9.37 -4.18
N ARG A 224 18.40 10.14 -5.03
CA ARG A 224 17.54 11.27 -4.64
C ARG A 224 16.16 10.77 -4.18
N THR A 225 16.15 10.09 -3.05
CA THR A 225 14.96 9.44 -2.52
C THR A 225 14.50 10.07 -1.20
N CYS A 226 13.29 9.74 -0.81
CA CYS A 226 12.79 9.96 0.54
C CYS A 226 12.20 8.66 1.05
N GLY A 227 12.99 7.86 1.76
CA GLY A 227 12.46 6.74 2.54
C GLY A 227 11.60 7.28 3.66
N ARG A 228 10.34 6.82 3.73
CA ARG A 228 9.31 7.36 4.63
C ARG A 228 8.70 6.29 5.54
N GLY A 229 7.73 6.68 6.32
CA GLY A 229 7.08 5.76 7.26
C GLY A 229 8.00 5.36 8.40
N SER A 230 7.86 4.12 8.86
CA SER A 230 8.66 3.60 9.97
C SER A 230 10.10 3.27 9.59
N ALA A 231 10.38 3.00 8.31
CA ALA A 231 11.74 2.69 7.85
C ALA A 231 12.74 3.81 8.15
N ALA A 232 12.28 5.07 8.22
CA ALA A 232 13.12 6.20 8.59
C ALA A 232 13.63 6.17 10.06
N SER A 233 13.13 5.26 10.91
CA SER A 233 13.67 5.06 12.26
C SER A 233 14.83 4.07 12.32
N SER A 234 15.18 3.41 11.22
CA SER A 234 16.28 2.43 11.16
C SER A 234 17.61 3.09 10.80
N LEU A 235 18.61 2.82 11.62
CA LEU A 235 19.99 3.22 11.35
C LEU A 235 20.55 2.48 10.14
N VAL A 236 20.24 1.19 9.99
CA VAL A 236 20.63 0.40 8.81
C VAL A 236 20.05 1.03 7.54
N SER A 237 18.75 1.41 7.53
CA SER A 237 18.14 2.11 6.39
C SER A 237 18.84 3.43 6.06
N PHE A 238 19.25 4.19 7.07
CA PHE A 238 19.99 5.46 6.90
C PHE A 238 21.39 5.23 6.32
N LEU A 239 22.12 4.26 6.87
CA LEU A 239 23.48 3.92 6.42
C LEU A 239 23.50 3.37 4.99
N LEU A 240 22.49 2.62 4.59
CA LEU A 240 22.33 2.11 3.23
C LEU A 240 21.87 3.16 2.21
N GLY A 241 21.46 4.36 2.64
CA GLY A 241 20.94 5.40 1.75
C GLY A 241 19.46 5.27 1.40
N ILE A 242 18.75 4.33 2.04
CA ILE A 242 17.29 4.16 1.87
C ILE A 242 16.55 5.36 2.45
N THR A 243 17.05 5.92 3.56
CA THR A 243 16.52 7.11 4.22
C THR A 243 17.60 8.20 4.36
N HIS A 244 17.17 9.46 4.56
CA HIS A 244 18.08 10.61 4.62
C HIS A 244 17.93 11.43 5.91
N VAL A 245 17.23 10.92 6.92
CA VAL A 245 17.14 11.50 8.26
C VAL A 245 17.88 10.64 9.26
N ASP A 246 18.77 11.25 10.04
CA ASP A 246 19.58 10.53 11.03
C ASP A 246 18.72 10.10 12.24
N PRO A 247 18.50 8.78 12.45
CA PRO A 247 17.64 8.29 13.51
C PRO A 247 18.25 8.45 14.90
N ILE A 248 19.58 8.58 15.03
CA ILE A 248 20.25 8.80 16.31
C ILE A 248 20.16 10.27 16.72
N LYS A 249 20.47 11.18 15.80
CA LYS A 249 20.41 12.65 16.00
C LYS A 249 19.00 13.10 16.39
N HIS A 250 17.97 12.55 15.75
CA HIS A 250 16.57 12.93 15.96
C HIS A 250 15.79 11.99 16.88
N ASN A 251 16.48 11.09 17.58
CA ASN A 251 15.88 10.14 18.54
C ASN A 251 14.66 9.40 17.98
N LEU A 252 14.82 8.73 16.82
CA LEU A 252 13.76 7.97 16.16
C LEU A 252 13.71 6.54 16.71
N TYR A 253 12.50 6.07 17.00
CA TYR A 253 12.24 4.82 17.72
C TYR A 253 12.18 3.62 16.76
N PHE A 254 13.24 2.78 16.76
CA PHE A 254 13.40 1.64 15.86
C PHE A 254 12.35 0.54 16.07
N GLU A 255 11.98 0.29 17.33
CA GLU A 255 11.09 -0.81 17.70
C GLU A 255 9.67 -0.64 17.15
N ARG A 256 9.33 0.56 16.66
CA ARG A 256 8.11 0.76 15.86
C ARG A 256 8.25 0.18 14.45
N PHE A 257 9.44 0.18 13.88
CA PHE A 257 9.74 -0.40 12.58
C PHE A 257 9.94 -1.90 12.68
N LEU A 258 10.87 -2.34 13.53
CA LEU A 258 11.16 -3.73 13.82
C LEU A 258 11.36 -3.94 15.32
N ASN A 259 10.86 -5.05 15.83
CA ASN A 259 11.08 -5.49 17.20
C ASN A 259 11.05 -7.03 17.28
N PRO A 260 11.59 -7.65 18.33
CA PRO A 260 11.65 -9.11 18.46
C PRO A 260 10.28 -9.81 18.42
N GLU A 261 9.22 -9.17 18.93
CA GLU A 261 7.87 -9.73 19.00
C GLU A 261 7.07 -9.58 17.69
N ARG A 262 7.58 -8.80 16.73
CA ARG A 262 6.87 -8.53 15.48
C ARG A 262 7.00 -9.71 14.50
N GLU A 263 5.88 -10.27 14.08
CA GLU A 263 5.81 -11.34 13.07
C GLU A 263 5.68 -10.78 11.64
N ASP A 264 4.94 -9.68 11.47
CA ASP A 264 4.72 -9.05 10.17
C ASP A 264 6.03 -8.47 9.60
N PRO A 265 6.30 -8.59 8.27
CA PRO A 265 7.42 -7.90 7.64
C PRO A 265 7.31 -6.37 7.78
N PRO A 266 8.45 -5.67 7.81
CA PRO A 266 8.44 -4.21 7.82
C PRO A 266 8.03 -3.65 6.45
N ASP A 267 7.22 -2.59 6.46
CA ASP A 267 6.92 -1.83 5.24
C ASP A 267 8.05 -0.81 5.00
N ILE A 268 8.71 -0.89 3.86
CA ILE A 268 9.66 0.13 3.39
C ILE A 268 9.02 0.88 2.22
N ASP A 269 8.64 2.12 2.46
CA ASP A 269 8.06 3.02 1.48
C ASP A 269 9.11 4.01 1.01
N ILE A 270 9.31 4.17 -0.29
CA ILE A 270 10.33 5.04 -0.87
C ILE A 270 9.68 5.94 -1.91
N ASP A 271 9.88 7.24 -1.73
CA ASP A 271 9.52 8.24 -2.73
C ASP A 271 10.73 8.51 -3.64
N PHE A 272 10.49 8.53 -4.95
CA PHE A 272 11.42 8.92 -6.01
C PHE A 272 10.92 10.18 -6.71
N PRO A 273 11.74 10.91 -7.46
CA PRO A 273 11.23 11.90 -8.42
C PRO A 273 10.14 11.26 -9.29
N TRP A 274 8.99 11.93 -9.39
CA TRP A 274 7.79 11.31 -9.98
C TRP A 274 7.99 10.84 -11.43
N ASP A 275 8.82 11.54 -12.18
CA ASP A 275 9.18 11.27 -13.57
C ASP A 275 10.28 10.20 -13.73
N GLU A 276 11.05 9.89 -12.68
CA GLU A 276 12.05 8.81 -12.67
C GLU A 276 11.48 7.48 -12.16
N ARG A 277 10.32 7.50 -11.50
CA ARG A 277 9.72 6.30 -10.87
C ARG A 277 9.48 5.16 -11.85
N ASP A 278 8.98 5.44 -13.06
CA ASP A 278 8.67 4.39 -14.04
C ASP A 278 9.97 3.73 -14.54
N ALA A 279 11.06 4.47 -14.68
CA ALA A 279 12.38 3.91 -15.00
C ALA A 279 12.92 2.99 -13.89
N ILE A 280 12.62 3.30 -12.63
CA ILE A 280 12.97 2.43 -11.49
C ILE A 280 12.14 1.13 -11.51
N LEU A 281 10.85 1.21 -11.81
CA LEU A 281 10.00 0.03 -12.00
C LEU A 281 10.52 -0.85 -13.14
N ASP A 282 10.89 -0.26 -14.27
CA ASP A 282 11.48 -0.98 -15.40
C ASP A 282 12.81 -1.66 -15.03
N TYR A 283 13.62 -0.99 -14.20
CA TYR A 283 14.82 -1.61 -13.64
C TYR A 283 14.48 -2.86 -12.83
N VAL A 284 13.50 -2.79 -11.93
CA VAL A 284 13.06 -3.91 -11.10
C VAL A 284 12.59 -5.08 -11.97
N PHE A 285 11.75 -4.83 -12.97
CA PHE A 285 11.24 -5.88 -13.86
C PHE A 285 12.34 -6.52 -14.72
N ARG A 286 13.32 -5.73 -15.17
CA ARG A 286 14.48 -6.25 -15.91
C ARG A 286 15.44 -7.06 -15.04
N LYS A 287 15.60 -6.66 -13.78
CA LYS A 287 16.49 -7.38 -12.84
C LYS A 287 15.87 -8.65 -12.29
N TYR A 288 14.54 -8.66 -12.08
CA TYR A 288 13.82 -9.80 -11.53
C TYR A 288 12.75 -10.32 -12.52
N PRO A 289 13.16 -10.76 -13.75
CA PRO A 289 12.24 -11.18 -14.79
C PRO A 289 11.46 -12.43 -14.34
N GLY A 290 10.13 -12.39 -14.43
CA GLY A 290 9.26 -13.49 -13.98
C GLY A 290 9.14 -13.64 -12.45
N HIS A 291 9.92 -12.90 -11.67
CA HIS A 291 9.93 -12.93 -10.21
C HIS A 291 9.29 -11.68 -9.58
N SER A 292 8.90 -10.71 -10.37
CA SER A 292 8.34 -9.45 -9.89
C SER A 292 7.05 -9.08 -10.60
N ALA A 293 6.12 -8.44 -9.88
CA ALA A 293 4.88 -7.91 -10.43
C ALA A 293 4.33 -6.74 -9.58
N MET A 294 3.49 -5.90 -10.21
CA MET A 294 2.75 -4.85 -9.51
C MET A 294 1.60 -5.44 -8.70
N VAL A 295 1.36 -4.88 -7.53
CA VAL A 295 0.15 -5.15 -6.74
C VAL A 295 -1.04 -4.49 -7.42
N SER A 296 -2.22 -5.14 -7.40
CA SER A 296 -3.44 -4.54 -7.93
C SER A 296 -4.21 -3.73 -6.89
N ASN A 297 -5.08 -2.86 -7.39
CA ASN A 297 -6.21 -2.33 -6.65
C ASN A 297 -7.51 -2.91 -7.23
N HIS A 298 -8.38 -3.39 -6.36
CA HIS A 298 -9.72 -3.83 -6.74
C HIS A 298 -10.64 -2.62 -6.79
N ASN A 299 -10.90 -2.12 -7.99
CA ASN A 299 -11.81 -1.00 -8.18
C ASN A 299 -13.26 -1.47 -8.14
N SER A 300 -14.03 -0.85 -7.26
CA SER A 300 -15.47 -1.07 -7.13
C SER A 300 -16.24 0.15 -7.59
N LEU A 301 -17.42 -0.07 -8.15
CA LEU A 301 -18.34 1.00 -8.49
C LEU A 301 -18.79 1.73 -7.22
N GLN A 302 -18.65 3.04 -7.20
CA GLN A 302 -19.10 3.92 -6.11
C GLN A 302 -20.23 4.83 -6.61
N GLY A 303 -20.94 5.51 -5.73
CA GLY A 303 -22.16 6.24 -6.03
C GLY A 303 -22.19 6.93 -7.39
N ALA A 304 -21.35 7.94 -7.63
CA ALA A 304 -21.31 8.68 -8.89
C ALA A 304 -20.92 7.81 -10.09
N SER A 305 -19.93 6.91 -9.94
CA SER A 305 -19.50 6.03 -11.03
C SER A 305 -20.55 4.97 -11.35
N ALA A 306 -21.25 4.43 -10.35
CA ALA A 306 -22.35 3.50 -10.58
C ALA A 306 -23.50 4.16 -11.34
N ILE A 307 -23.88 5.39 -10.95
CA ILE A 307 -24.92 6.17 -11.65
C ILE A 307 -24.50 6.41 -13.10
N ARG A 308 -23.27 6.84 -13.35
CA ARG A 308 -22.74 7.10 -14.68
C ARG A 308 -22.79 5.86 -15.59
N GLU A 309 -22.27 4.75 -15.11
CA GLU A 309 -22.22 3.52 -15.91
C GLU A 309 -23.61 2.97 -16.21
N VAL A 310 -24.51 2.97 -15.22
CA VAL A 310 -25.89 2.53 -15.45
C VAL A 310 -26.62 3.46 -16.40
N ALA A 311 -26.50 4.80 -16.26
CA ALA A 311 -27.15 5.76 -17.15
C ALA A 311 -26.70 5.59 -18.59
N LYS A 312 -25.41 5.37 -18.86
CA LYS A 312 -24.89 5.07 -20.20
C LYS A 312 -25.57 3.84 -20.81
N VAL A 313 -25.69 2.77 -20.05
CA VAL A 313 -26.34 1.53 -20.49
C VAL A 313 -27.83 1.71 -20.79
N TYR A 314 -28.48 2.69 -20.16
CA TYR A 314 -29.84 3.10 -20.49
C TYR A 314 -29.92 4.10 -21.66
N GLY A 315 -28.78 4.42 -22.30
CA GLY A 315 -28.72 5.33 -23.44
C GLY A 315 -28.86 6.82 -23.10
N VAL A 316 -28.60 7.20 -21.86
CA VAL A 316 -28.67 8.61 -21.42
C VAL A 316 -27.44 9.37 -21.92
N PRO A 317 -27.57 10.59 -22.52
CA PRO A 317 -26.45 11.42 -22.95
C PRO A 317 -25.50 11.82 -21.81
N LEU A 318 -24.20 11.96 -22.12
CA LEU A 318 -23.17 12.20 -21.10
C LEU A 318 -23.33 13.54 -20.35
N ASP A 319 -23.77 14.59 -21.04
CA ASP A 319 -24.04 15.91 -20.46
C ASP A 319 -25.21 15.87 -19.47
N GLU A 320 -26.28 15.15 -19.78
CA GLU A 320 -27.40 14.92 -18.87
C GLU A 320 -26.94 14.12 -17.63
N ILE A 321 -26.08 13.10 -17.83
CA ILE A 321 -25.53 12.31 -16.73
C ILE A 321 -24.72 13.19 -15.78
N ASP A 322 -23.85 14.07 -16.30
CA ASP A 322 -23.01 14.95 -15.50
C ASP A 322 -23.84 15.95 -14.69
N ASP A 323 -24.89 16.46 -15.28
CA ASP A 323 -25.84 17.38 -14.62
C ASP A 323 -26.59 16.68 -13.47
N GLN A 324 -27.11 15.49 -13.71
CA GLN A 324 -27.82 14.73 -12.69
C GLN A 324 -26.92 14.31 -11.52
N ILE A 325 -25.68 13.92 -11.80
CA ILE A 325 -24.70 13.59 -10.73
C ILE A 325 -24.41 14.81 -9.86
N LYS A 326 -24.29 16.02 -10.44
CA LYS A 326 -24.08 17.28 -9.68
C LYS A 326 -25.29 17.63 -8.80
N ARG A 327 -26.51 17.33 -9.27
CA ARG A 327 -27.77 17.63 -8.54
C ARG A 327 -28.08 16.60 -7.46
N PHE A 328 -27.56 15.38 -7.57
CA PHE A 328 -27.77 14.33 -6.56
C PHE A 328 -27.04 14.66 -5.24
N PRO A 329 -27.64 14.48 -4.05
CA PRO A 329 -28.97 13.87 -3.75
C PRO A 329 -30.15 14.86 -3.65
N ARG A 330 -30.02 16.07 -4.13
CA ARG A 330 -31.00 17.18 -3.91
C ARG A 330 -32.29 17.06 -4.71
N VAL A 331 -32.33 16.19 -5.72
CA VAL A 331 -33.47 16.03 -6.63
C VAL A 331 -34.05 14.63 -6.54
N THR A 332 -35.36 14.50 -6.42
CA THR A 332 -36.06 13.22 -6.45
C THR A 332 -36.04 12.66 -7.88
N PRO A 333 -35.51 11.44 -8.11
CA PRO A 333 -35.45 10.88 -9.45
C PRO A 333 -36.81 10.57 -10.03
N SER A 334 -37.02 10.89 -11.32
CA SER A 334 -38.23 10.58 -12.10
C SER A 334 -37.89 9.88 -13.41
N GLY A 335 -38.86 9.29 -14.08
CA GLY A 335 -38.68 8.65 -15.38
C GLY A 335 -37.61 7.59 -15.40
N VAL A 336 -36.70 7.65 -16.41
CA VAL A 336 -35.55 6.74 -16.57
C VAL A 336 -34.60 6.78 -15.36
N TRP A 337 -34.46 7.96 -14.76
CA TRP A 337 -33.57 8.16 -13.60
C TRP A 337 -33.97 7.36 -12.37
N LYS A 338 -35.26 7.09 -12.17
CA LYS A 338 -35.72 6.20 -11.08
C LYS A 338 -35.14 4.80 -11.26
N LYS A 339 -35.11 4.28 -12.50
CA LYS A 339 -34.52 2.97 -12.83
C LYS A 339 -32.99 3.02 -12.67
N VAL A 340 -32.35 4.07 -13.20
CA VAL A 340 -30.90 4.28 -13.10
C VAL A 340 -30.42 4.29 -11.66
N PHE A 341 -31.02 5.09 -10.81
CA PHE A 341 -30.63 5.17 -9.38
C PHE A 341 -30.89 3.86 -8.63
N PHE A 342 -31.99 3.18 -8.93
CA PHE A 342 -32.27 1.87 -8.32
C PHE A 342 -31.19 0.84 -8.67
N GLN A 343 -30.83 0.71 -9.94
CA GLN A 343 -29.80 -0.23 -10.38
C GLN A 343 -28.38 0.19 -9.95
N ALA A 344 -28.09 1.49 -9.98
CA ALA A 344 -26.80 2.02 -9.51
C ALA A 344 -26.58 1.72 -8.02
N ARG A 345 -27.63 1.79 -7.20
CA ARG A 345 -27.54 1.43 -5.78
C ARG A 345 -27.23 -0.07 -5.58
N ARG A 346 -27.79 -0.95 -6.41
CA ARG A 346 -27.48 -2.38 -6.39
C ARG A 346 -26.05 -2.66 -6.85
N LEU A 347 -25.54 -1.91 -7.84
CA LEU A 347 -24.16 -2.02 -8.34
C LEU A 347 -23.10 -1.43 -7.42
N GLN A 348 -23.50 -0.58 -6.46
CA GLN A 348 -22.55 0.04 -5.56
C GLN A 348 -21.77 -1.00 -4.77
N SER A 349 -20.45 -0.81 -4.70
CA SER A 349 -19.47 -1.69 -4.07
C SER A 349 -19.20 -3.02 -4.82
N HIS A 350 -19.84 -3.28 -5.96
CA HIS A 350 -19.46 -4.40 -6.80
C HIS A 350 -18.13 -4.14 -7.51
N PHE A 351 -17.35 -5.20 -7.64
CA PHE A 351 -16.07 -5.18 -8.36
C PHE A 351 -16.29 -4.80 -9.82
N ARG A 352 -15.43 -3.92 -10.34
CA ARG A 352 -15.46 -3.49 -11.75
C ARG A 352 -14.25 -4.01 -12.52
N HIS A 353 -13.05 -3.68 -12.09
CA HIS A 353 -11.80 -4.10 -12.73
C HIS A 353 -10.62 -3.98 -11.79
N LEU A 354 -9.53 -4.63 -12.14
CA LEU A 354 -8.23 -4.42 -11.52
C LEU A 354 -7.56 -3.17 -12.10
N SER A 355 -6.89 -2.41 -11.26
CA SER A 355 -5.95 -1.38 -11.70
C SER A 355 -4.61 -1.56 -11.00
N VAL A 356 -3.57 -0.99 -11.59
CA VAL A 356 -2.22 -1.03 -11.02
C VAL A 356 -2.16 -0.15 -9.78
N HIS A 357 -1.65 -0.71 -8.66
CA HIS A 357 -1.33 0.08 -7.46
C HIS A 357 -0.26 1.14 -7.82
N PRO A 358 -0.34 2.39 -7.32
CA PRO A 358 0.56 3.47 -7.74
C PRO A 358 2.04 3.23 -7.48
N GLY A 359 2.43 2.27 -6.65
CA GLY A 359 3.83 2.02 -6.37
C GLY A 359 4.15 0.64 -5.78
N GLY A 360 3.13 -0.18 -5.47
CA GLY A 360 3.33 -1.47 -4.82
C GLY A 360 3.91 -2.52 -5.76
N VAL A 361 5.10 -3.04 -5.46
CA VAL A 361 5.77 -4.12 -6.17
C VAL A 361 6.01 -5.28 -5.21
N VAL A 362 5.87 -6.49 -5.71
CA VAL A 362 6.26 -7.73 -5.02
C VAL A 362 7.39 -8.37 -5.80
N ILE A 363 8.41 -8.85 -5.09
CA ILE A 363 9.53 -9.62 -5.64
C ILE A 363 9.61 -10.94 -4.87
N THR A 364 9.76 -12.07 -5.57
CA THR A 364 9.74 -13.42 -4.98
C THR A 364 10.97 -14.23 -5.35
N PRO A 365 11.39 -15.19 -4.48
CA PRO A 365 12.56 -16.03 -4.74
C PRO A 365 12.35 -17.05 -5.87
N ARG A 366 11.12 -17.56 -6.06
CA ARG A 366 10.69 -18.38 -7.19
C ARG A 366 9.84 -17.56 -8.15
N PRO A 367 9.57 -18.03 -9.38
CA PRO A 367 8.66 -17.33 -10.30
C PRO A 367 7.37 -16.92 -9.59
N ILE A 368 6.99 -15.66 -9.75
CA ILE A 368 5.86 -15.07 -8.99
C ILE A 368 4.53 -15.76 -9.30
N SER A 369 4.40 -16.33 -10.48
CA SER A 369 3.25 -17.16 -10.89
C SER A 369 3.07 -18.43 -10.05
N SER A 370 4.13 -18.90 -9.36
CA SER A 370 4.04 -20.02 -8.40
C SER A 370 3.34 -19.65 -7.10
N TYR A 371 3.11 -18.36 -6.86
CA TYR A 371 2.51 -17.86 -5.62
C TYR A 371 1.13 -17.22 -5.86
N VAL A 372 0.97 -16.49 -6.98
CA VAL A 372 -0.18 -15.62 -7.21
C VAL A 372 -0.60 -15.68 -8.68
N PRO A 373 -1.91 -15.70 -8.98
CA PRO A 373 -2.41 -15.46 -10.33
C PRO A 373 -2.01 -14.07 -10.83
N LEU A 374 -1.60 -14.02 -12.10
CA LEU A 374 -1.14 -12.79 -12.75
C LEU A 374 -2.03 -12.44 -13.95
N GLU A 375 -2.06 -11.16 -14.29
CA GLU A 375 -2.53 -10.68 -15.59
C GLU A 375 -1.60 -9.61 -16.14
N LYS A 376 -1.72 -9.29 -17.43
CA LYS A 376 -0.97 -8.20 -18.07
C LYS A 376 -1.79 -6.92 -17.97
N ALA A 377 -1.28 -5.93 -17.24
CA ALA A 377 -1.92 -4.62 -17.19
C ALA A 377 -1.89 -3.92 -18.56
N PRO A 378 -2.79 -2.96 -18.85
CA PRO A 378 -2.77 -2.18 -20.09
C PRO A 378 -1.43 -1.48 -20.39
N LYS A 379 -0.65 -1.16 -19.33
CA LYS A 379 0.73 -0.63 -19.46
C LYS A 379 1.77 -1.68 -19.86
N GLY A 380 1.37 -2.95 -20.07
CA GLY A 380 2.29 -4.02 -20.42
C GLY A 380 3.05 -4.67 -19.24
N VAL A 381 2.84 -4.21 -18.00
CA VAL A 381 3.51 -4.75 -16.81
C VAL A 381 2.74 -5.93 -16.21
N PRO A 382 3.43 -6.92 -15.59
CA PRO A 382 2.76 -8.00 -14.88
C PRO A 382 2.04 -7.46 -13.64
N LEU A 383 0.79 -7.86 -13.46
CA LEU A 383 -0.11 -7.42 -12.40
C LEU A 383 -0.59 -8.61 -11.58
N LEU A 384 -0.44 -8.56 -10.26
CA LEU A 384 -1.05 -9.53 -9.35
C LEU A 384 -2.58 -9.37 -9.38
N GLN A 385 -3.32 -10.47 -9.41
CA GLN A 385 -4.78 -10.41 -9.23
C GLN A 385 -5.18 -10.13 -7.78
N TRP A 386 -4.23 -9.99 -6.88
CA TRP A 386 -4.43 -9.70 -5.47
C TRP A 386 -4.15 -8.24 -5.11
N GLU A 387 -5.03 -7.67 -4.28
CA GLU A 387 -4.81 -6.38 -3.66
C GLU A 387 -3.89 -6.49 -2.43
N LYS A 388 -3.50 -5.35 -1.86
CA LYS A 388 -2.63 -5.22 -0.68
C LYS A 388 -2.98 -6.17 0.48
N ARG A 389 -4.29 -6.40 0.76
CA ARG A 389 -4.72 -7.22 1.90
C ARG A 389 -4.47 -8.70 1.66
N GLN A 390 -4.76 -9.18 0.45
CA GLN A 390 -4.48 -10.55 0.06
C GLN A 390 -2.98 -10.82 0.01
N VAL A 391 -2.20 -9.93 -0.64
CA VAL A 391 -0.73 -9.99 -0.70
C VAL A 391 -0.15 -10.18 0.70
N LYS A 392 -0.58 -9.34 1.67
CA LYS A 392 -0.15 -9.47 3.07
C LYS A 392 -0.64 -10.76 3.73
N LYS A 393 -1.89 -11.18 3.48
CA LYS A 393 -2.48 -12.38 4.07
C LYS A 393 -1.72 -13.65 3.65
N PHE A 394 -1.17 -13.67 2.44
CA PHE A 394 -0.40 -14.78 1.88
C PHE A 394 1.11 -14.68 2.17
N GLY A 395 1.54 -13.72 2.99
CA GLY A 395 2.93 -13.60 3.42
C GLY A 395 3.86 -12.96 2.40
N LEU A 396 3.35 -12.43 1.30
CA LEU A 396 4.17 -11.72 0.32
C LEU A 396 4.54 -10.32 0.82
N VAL A 397 5.79 -9.92 0.59
CA VAL A 397 6.31 -8.62 1.00
C VAL A 397 6.15 -7.60 -0.12
N LYS A 398 5.40 -6.54 0.15
CA LYS A 398 5.20 -5.42 -0.76
C LYS A 398 6.23 -4.33 -0.51
N ILE A 399 6.84 -3.81 -1.57
CA ILE A 399 7.72 -2.65 -1.57
C ILE A 399 6.98 -1.51 -2.26
N ASP A 400 6.85 -0.34 -1.62
CA ASP A 400 6.20 0.82 -2.22
C ASP A 400 7.22 1.77 -2.85
N LEU A 401 7.27 1.81 -4.19
CA LEU A 401 8.10 2.70 -5.00
C LEU A 401 7.20 3.81 -5.56
N LEU A 402 7.19 4.97 -4.93
CA LEU A 402 6.21 6.02 -5.16
C LEU A 402 6.82 7.22 -5.89
N GLY A 403 6.02 7.94 -6.66
CA GLY A 403 6.43 9.18 -7.29
C GLY A 403 6.17 10.38 -6.38
N ASN A 404 7.16 11.28 -6.24
CA ASN A 404 7.06 12.52 -5.48
C ASN A 404 7.52 13.71 -6.35
N ARG A 405 6.59 14.62 -6.63
CA ARG A 405 6.85 15.83 -7.43
C ARG A 405 7.97 16.69 -6.85
N SER A 406 7.98 16.88 -5.55
CA SER A 406 8.92 17.79 -4.91
C SER A 406 10.37 17.29 -4.94
N LEU A 407 10.59 15.97 -5.02
CA LEU A 407 11.92 15.42 -5.26
C LEU A 407 12.42 15.74 -6.68
N ALA A 408 11.53 15.75 -7.68
CA ALA A 408 11.86 16.20 -9.02
C ALA A 408 12.17 17.72 -9.06
N VAL A 409 11.40 18.52 -8.34
CA VAL A 409 11.69 19.96 -8.17
C VAL A 409 13.07 20.17 -7.56
N ILE A 410 13.42 19.47 -6.47
CA ILE A 410 14.74 19.57 -5.84
C ILE A 410 15.85 19.15 -6.81
N ARG A 411 15.66 18.02 -7.53
CA ARG A 411 16.61 17.52 -8.52
C ARG A 411 16.90 18.57 -9.60
N ASP A 412 15.87 19.13 -10.20
CA ASP A 412 16.04 20.07 -11.33
C ASP A 412 16.56 21.42 -10.86
N THR A 413 16.17 21.86 -9.66
CA THR A 413 16.80 23.03 -9.03
C THR A 413 18.30 22.80 -8.83
N LEU A 414 18.71 21.69 -8.21
CA LEU A 414 20.12 21.35 -8.00
C LEU A 414 20.89 21.25 -9.32
N LYS A 415 20.28 20.66 -10.36
CA LYS A 415 20.88 20.60 -11.69
C LYS A 415 21.18 22.00 -12.23
N THR A 416 20.18 22.88 -12.27
CA THR A 416 20.32 24.24 -12.78
C THR A 416 21.30 25.08 -11.95
N VAL A 417 21.27 24.94 -10.63
CA VAL A 417 22.19 25.62 -9.72
C VAL A 417 23.63 25.18 -9.96
N ASN A 418 23.86 23.86 -10.06
CA ASN A 418 25.20 23.34 -10.32
C ASN A 418 25.74 23.73 -11.70
N GLU A 419 24.90 23.80 -12.72
CA GLU A 419 25.29 24.24 -14.07
C GLU A 419 25.66 25.74 -14.09
N ARG A 420 24.99 26.58 -13.28
CA ARG A 420 25.18 28.05 -13.30
C ARG A 420 26.25 28.54 -12.34
N PHE A 421 26.35 27.95 -11.15
CA PHE A 421 27.11 28.54 -10.05
C PHE A 421 28.28 27.68 -9.55
N TYR A 422 28.28 26.39 -9.85
CA TYR A 422 29.28 25.44 -9.30
C TYR A 422 29.98 24.66 -10.41
N LYS A 423 31.26 24.98 -10.63
CA LYS A 423 32.09 24.23 -11.60
C LYS A 423 32.77 23.01 -10.97
N ASP A 424 33.35 23.18 -9.79
CA ASP A 424 34.23 22.20 -9.15
C ASP A 424 33.57 21.47 -7.98
N GLU A 425 32.84 22.17 -7.12
CA GLU A 425 32.20 21.58 -5.92
C GLU A 425 30.67 21.65 -6.03
N ARG A 426 30.07 20.57 -6.48
CA ARG A 426 28.64 20.48 -6.77
C ARG A 426 27.80 20.23 -5.51
N LEU A 427 26.71 20.99 -5.38
CA LEU A 427 25.67 20.68 -4.39
C LEU A 427 24.99 19.35 -4.72
N SER A 428 24.90 18.46 -3.74
CA SER A 428 24.18 17.19 -3.92
C SER A 428 23.02 17.04 -2.94
N TYR A 429 22.01 16.29 -3.34
CA TYR A 429 20.88 15.97 -2.47
C TYR A 429 21.31 15.25 -1.19
N GLU A 430 22.31 14.37 -1.28
CA GLU A 430 22.76 13.55 -0.16
C GLU A 430 23.53 14.34 0.89
N THR A 431 24.40 15.25 0.45
CA THR A 431 25.30 16.01 1.33
C THR A 431 24.69 17.30 1.87
N LEU A 432 23.59 17.79 1.26
CA LEU A 432 22.92 19.00 1.69
C LEU A 432 22.25 18.83 3.06
N ASP A 433 22.82 19.43 4.12
CA ASP A 433 22.22 19.53 5.47
C ASP A 433 21.93 20.99 5.83
N PRO A 434 20.73 21.51 5.52
CA PRO A 434 20.36 22.91 5.70
C PRO A 434 19.77 23.24 7.06
N VAL A 435 19.75 22.31 8.01
CA VAL A 435 19.06 22.47 9.31
C VAL A 435 19.59 23.69 10.11
N ASN A 436 20.86 24.03 9.93
CA ASN A 436 21.49 25.16 10.62
C ASN A 436 21.64 26.41 9.75
N ASP A 437 21.25 26.38 8.49
CA ASP A 437 21.36 27.52 7.58
C ASP A 437 20.43 28.67 7.99
N LEU A 438 20.98 29.88 8.09
CA LEU A 438 20.26 31.05 8.60
C LEU A 438 19.15 31.53 7.67
N LYS A 439 19.41 31.54 6.34
CA LYS A 439 18.40 31.97 5.35
C LYS A 439 17.21 30.98 5.33
N THR A 440 17.50 29.67 5.38
CA THR A 440 16.49 28.62 5.50
C THR A 440 15.63 28.82 6.75
N LYS A 441 16.28 29.10 7.88
CA LYS A 441 15.59 29.34 9.16
C LYS A 441 14.68 30.56 9.11
N SER A 442 15.17 31.67 8.54
CA SER A 442 14.38 32.89 8.37
C SER A 442 13.17 32.68 7.46
N LEU A 443 13.32 31.95 6.36
CA LEU A 443 12.22 31.61 5.45
C LEU A 443 11.14 30.79 6.16
N LEU A 444 11.55 29.79 6.97
CA LEU A 444 10.63 28.96 7.74
C LEU A 444 9.86 29.79 8.77
N GLN A 445 10.54 30.66 9.54
CA GLN A 445 9.91 31.53 10.53
C GLN A 445 8.91 32.51 9.92
N ALA A 446 9.24 33.07 8.77
CA ALA A 446 8.36 33.96 8.02
C ALA A 446 7.16 33.23 7.35
N GLY A 447 7.14 31.89 7.34
CA GLY A 447 6.13 31.13 6.61
C GLY A 447 6.17 31.34 5.09
N GLY A 448 7.33 31.72 4.55
CA GLY A 448 7.57 31.96 3.11
C GLY A 448 7.65 30.66 2.28
N THR A 449 6.87 29.65 2.63
CA THR A 449 7.05 28.26 2.19
C THR A 449 6.15 27.86 1.01
N MET A 450 5.67 28.80 0.20
CA MET A 450 4.94 28.48 -1.04
C MET A 450 5.86 27.76 -2.03
N GLY A 451 5.41 26.66 -2.61
CA GLY A 451 6.20 25.76 -3.45
C GLY A 451 7.08 24.76 -2.68
N VAL A 452 7.24 24.94 -1.37
CA VAL A 452 8.05 24.06 -0.53
C VAL A 452 7.29 22.79 -0.17
N PHE A 453 7.96 21.66 -0.28
CA PHE A 453 7.40 20.34 0.02
C PHE A 453 6.72 20.32 1.40
N TYR A 454 5.51 19.78 1.43
CA TYR A 454 4.71 19.40 2.60
C TYR A 454 4.23 20.53 3.53
N ILE A 455 4.85 21.73 3.49
CA ILE A 455 4.55 22.85 4.40
C ILE A 455 4.08 24.13 3.68
N GLU A 456 3.59 24.01 2.45
CA GLU A 456 3.14 25.13 1.63
C GLU A 456 1.69 25.57 1.86
N SER A 457 0.84 24.74 2.49
CA SER A 457 -0.58 25.07 2.69
C SER A 457 -0.78 26.32 3.55
N PRO A 458 -1.88 27.08 3.39
CA PRO A 458 -2.15 28.27 4.21
C PRO A 458 -2.10 27.98 5.71
N ALA A 459 -2.65 26.84 6.14
CA ALA A 459 -2.62 26.42 7.55
C ALA A 459 -1.19 26.16 8.04
N SER A 460 -0.35 25.51 7.20
CA SER A 460 1.06 25.27 7.52
C SER A 460 1.82 26.59 7.66
N ARG A 461 1.68 27.47 6.70
CA ARG A 461 2.35 28.79 6.68
C ARG A 461 1.97 29.63 7.89
N LEU A 462 0.67 29.66 8.23
CA LEU A 462 0.18 30.38 9.41
C LEU A 462 0.72 29.77 10.72
N LEU A 463 0.80 28.45 10.80
CA LEU A 463 1.37 27.78 11.99
C LEU A 463 2.85 28.09 12.13
N LEU A 464 3.64 28.05 11.06
CA LEU A 464 5.06 28.40 11.06
C LEU A 464 5.28 29.86 11.55
N GLN A 465 4.50 30.81 11.06
CA GLN A 465 4.53 32.20 11.53
C GLN A 465 4.21 32.33 13.02
N ARG A 466 3.16 31.66 13.50
CA ARG A 466 2.77 31.67 14.92
C ARG A 466 3.79 31.01 15.82
N MET A 467 4.44 29.95 15.34
CA MET A 467 5.52 29.29 16.06
C MET A 467 6.75 30.19 16.17
N ASN A 468 7.02 30.99 15.15
CA ASN A 468 8.25 31.78 15.03
C ASN A 468 9.51 30.97 15.41
N SER A 469 9.53 29.70 14.99
CA SER A 469 10.59 28.76 15.30
C SER A 469 10.98 27.95 14.06
N SER A 470 12.28 27.77 13.90
CA SER A 470 12.89 27.00 12.82
C SER A 470 13.67 25.79 13.31
N GLN A 471 13.46 25.37 14.56
CA GLN A 471 14.06 24.15 15.10
C GLN A 471 13.49 22.95 14.35
N PHE A 472 14.36 22.02 13.97
CA PHE A 472 13.95 20.83 13.20
C PHE A 472 12.82 20.06 13.87
N GLU A 473 12.94 19.83 15.18
CA GLU A 473 11.96 19.11 15.99
C GLU A 473 10.60 19.83 16.01
N HIS A 474 10.58 21.16 16.02
CA HIS A 474 9.33 21.94 15.95
C HIS A 474 8.65 21.80 14.60
N ILE A 475 9.42 21.76 13.50
CA ILE A 475 8.86 21.52 12.15
C ILE A 475 8.30 20.10 12.04
N VAL A 476 8.98 19.10 12.64
CA VAL A 476 8.48 17.72 12.73
C VAL A 476 7.15 17.65 13.49
N ILE A 477 7.04 18.35 14.62
CA ILE A 477 5.79 18.43 15.39
C ILE A 477 4.71 19.15 14.57
N ALA A 478 5.02 20.32 14.01
CA ALA A 478 4.09 21.11 13.21
C ALA A 478 3.49 20.28 12.06
N SER A 479 4.33 19.57 11.31
CA SER A 479 3.89 18.69 10.22
C SER A 479 3.00 17.52 10.70
N SER A 480 3.11 17.15 11.96
CA SER A 480 2.32 16.06 12.56
C SER A 480 0.95 16.53 13.08
N ILE A 481 0.82 17.80 13.50
CA ILE A 481 -0.39 18.34 14.14
C ILE A 481 -1.25 19.22 13.23
N ILE A 482 -0.80 19.55 12.02
CA ILE A 482 -1.60 20.34 11.05
C ILE A 482 -2.73 19.48 10.48
N ARG A 483 -3.86 19.47 11.18
CA ARG A 483 -5.10 18.80 10.74
C ARG A 483 -6.31 19.46 11.39
N PRO A 484 -7.48 19.49 10.72
CA PRO A 484 -8.66 20.16 11.24
C PRO A 484 -9.03 19.78 12.66
N ALA A 485 -8.94 18.52 13.00
CA ALA A 485 -9.32 18.04 14.31
C ALA A 485 -8.20 18.12 15.38
N ALA A 486 -7.00 18.61 15.04
CA ALA A 486 -5.88 18.84 15.97
C ALA A 486 -5.59 20.33 16.23
N ASN A 487 -6.49 21.24 15.84
CA ASN A 487 -6.27 22.68 15.98
C ASN A 487 -6.01 23.12 17.42
N GLU A 488 -6.70 22.54 18.41
CA GLU A 488 -6.45 22.84 19.81
C GLU A 488 -5.04 22.45 20.26
N TYR A 489 -4.57 21.29 19.82
CA TYR A 489 -3.20 20.83 20.07
C TYR A 489 -2.15 21.75 19.42
N ALA A 490 -2.41 22.22 18.20
CA ALA A 490 -1.53 23.15 17.50
C ALA A 490 -1.40 24.48 18.23
N LEU A 491 -2.52 25.04 18.71
CA LEU A 491 -2.52 26.28 19.50
C LEU A 491 -1.83 26.10 20.84
N GLU A 492 -2.06 24.99 21.52
CA GLU A 492 -1.42 24.69 22.80
C GLU A 492 0.08 24.45 22.63
N PHE A 493 0.51 23.80 21.56
CA PHE A 493 1.93 23.64 21.21
C PHE A 493 2.60 25.01 21.05
N VAL A 494 2.01 25.91 20.26
CA VAL A 494 2.54 27.27 20.08
C VAL A 494 2.67 27.98 21.44
N ARG A 495 1.66 27.92 22.31
CA ARG A 495 1.72 28.55 23.63
C ARG A 495 2.87 28.01 24.49
N ARG A 496 3.11 26.69 24.45
CA ARG A 496 4.14 26.03 25.26
C ARG A 496 5.57 26.31 24.77
N ILE A 497 5.80 26.36 23.47
CA ILE A 497 7.13 26.78 22.96
C ILE A 497 7.44 28.23 23.27
N HIS A 498 6.42 29.09 23.48
CA HIS A 498 6.56 30.48 23.91
C HIS A 498 6.52 30.65 25.44
N GLY A 499 6.74 29.58 26.21
CA GLY A 499 6.97 29.65 27.65
C GLY A 499 5.75 29.42 28.52
N ARG A 500 4.58 29.03 27.98
CA ARG A 500 3.45 28.62 28.81
C ARG A 500 3.84 27.42 29.65
N ARG A 501 3.76 27.56 30.97
CA ARG A 501 4.00 26.46 31.93
C ARG A 501 3.00 25.34 31.75
N TYR A 502 3.48 24.11 31.83
CA TYR A 502 2.66 22.90 31.80
C TYR A 502 3.22 21.88 32.80
N THR A 503 2.35 21.03 33.33
CA THR A 503 2.72 19.90 34.19
C THR A 503 2.37 18.60 33.47
N HIS A 504 3.17 17.58 33.67
CA HIS A 504 2.80 16.24 33.19
C HIS A 504 1.71 15.65 34.11
N ILE A 505 0.74 14.96 33.53
CA ILE A 505 -0.36 14.28 34.27
C ILE A 505 0.21 13.31 35.29
N HIS A 506 1.35 12.67 34.96
CA HIS A 506 2.09 11.81 35.89
C HIS A 506 3.60 11.94 35.60
N PRO A 507 4.49 11.86 36.62
CA PRO A 507 5.94 12.01 36.46
C PRO A 507 6.55 11.02 35.45
N LEU A 508 6.06 9.79 35.39
CA LEU A 508 6.50 8.76 34.41
C LEU A 508 6.30 9.16 32.95
N LEU A 509 5.46 10.15 32.65
CA LEU A 509 5.24 10.64 31.30
C LEU A 509 6.30 11.67 30.86
N ALA A 510 7.02 12.27 31.78
CA ALA A 510 7.99 13.31 31.46
C ALA A 510 9.05 12.85 30.45
N PRO A 511 9.71 11.68 30.60
CA PRO A 511 10.70 11.22 29.62
C PRO A 511 10.10 10.97 28.20
N ILE A 512 8.81 10.64 28.13
CA ILE A 512 8.12 10.29 26.86
C ILE A 512 7.62 11.53 26.14
N LEU A 513 7.07 12.51 26.88
CA LEU A 513 6.37 13.65 26.33
C LEU A 513 7.18 14.97 26.39
N LYS A 514 8.38 14.98 26.96
CA LYS A 514 9.24 16.17 27.05
C LYS A 514 9.52 16.78 25.67
N GLU A 515 9.85 15.97 24.69
CA GLU A 515 10.17 16.42 23.34
C GLU A 515 8.98 17.06 22.60
N SER A 516 7.77 16.75 23.02
CA SER A 516 6.52 17.31 22.49
C SER A 516 5.81 18.23 23.49
N TYR A 517 6.56 18.81 24.43
CA TYR A 517 6.07 19.78 25.40
C TYR A 517 4.86 19.28 26.21
N GLY A 518 4.88 17.99 26.59
CA GLY A 518 3.80 17.37 27.35
C GLY A 518 2.54 17.03 26.53
N LEU A 519 2.58 17.21 25.22
CA LEU A 519 1.50 16.83 24.31
C LEU A 519 1.75 15.44 23.71
N MET A 520 0.72 14.66 23.50
CA MET A 520 0.82 13.41 22.75
C MET A 520 0.67 13.74 21.26
N VAL A 521 1.74 13.59 20.50
CA VAL A 521 1.84 13.97 19.07
C VAL A 521 2.11 12.78 18.18
N TYR A 522 2.86 11.78 18.66
CA TYR A 522 3.35 10.68 17.86
C TYR A 522 2.72 9.34 18.23
N GLN A 523 2.56 8.47 17.26
CA GLN A 523 2.08 7.10 17.45
C GLN A 523 2.90 6.32 18.47
N GLU A 524 4.21 6.52 18.44
CA GLU A 524 5.16 5.88 19.35
C GLU A 524 4.92 6.27 20.82
N GLN A 525 4.45 7.47 21.05
CA GLN A 525 4.14 7.94 22.41
C GLN A 525 2.96 7.20 23.01
N VAL A 526 1.93 6.86 22.21
CA VAL A 526 0.80 6.03 22.68
C VAL A 526 1.28 4.69 23.19
N SER A 527 2.13 3.98 22.41
CA SER A 527 2.66 2.69 22.81
C SER A 527 3.54 2.80 24.07
N LYS A 528 4.47 3.77 24.10
CA LYS A 528 5.36 4.00 25.24
C LYS A 528 4.60 4.36 26.50
N VAL A 529 3.56 5.17 26.41
CA VAL A 529 2.71 5.55 27.55
C VAL A 529 1.98 4.34 28.11
N ALA A 530 1.41 3.48 27.27
CA ALA A 530 0.75 2.25 27.70
C ALA A 530 1.74 1.27 28.37
N MET A 531 2.94 1.13 27.81
CA MET A 531 3.99 0.29 28.38
C MET A 531 4.44 0.80 29.76
N VAL A 532 4.71 2.09 29.89
CA VAL A 532 5.27 2.67 31.12
C VAL A 532 4.23 2.76 32.24
N LEU A 533 3.00 3.14 31.94
CA LEU A 533 1.95 3.32 32.94
C LEU A 533 1.22 2.01 33.29
N ALA A 534 1.06 1.09 32.36
CA ALA A 534 0.15 -0.05 32.52
C ALA A 534 0.77 -1.42 32.21
N ASP A 535 2.11 -1.52 32.12
CA ASP A 535 2.86 -2.76 31.84
C ASP A 535 2.44 -3.50 30.57
N PHE A 536 2.05 -2.75 29.53
CA PHE A 536 1.82 -3.37 28.24
C PHE A 536 3.13 -3.91 27.69
N SER A 537 3.08 -5.08 27.06
CA SER A 537 4.20 -5.52 26.22
C SER A 537 4.37 -4.59 25.01
N MET A 538 5.49 -4.71 24.31
CA MET A 538 5.74 -3.96 23.09
C MET A 538 4.72 -4.29 22.00
N SER A 539 4.35 -5.56 21.86
CA SER A 539 3.32 -6.02 20.93
C SER A 539 1.95 -5.42 21.25
N GLU A 540 1.55 -5.45 22.51
CA GLU A 540 0.27 -4.89 22.97
C GLU A 540 0.18 -3.38 22.79
N GLY A 541 1.25 -2.65 23.08
CA GLY A 541 1.33 -1.21 22.80
C GLY A 541 1.19 -0.88 21.31
N ASN A 542 1.80 -1.70 20.44
CA ASN A 542 1.65 -1.58 19.01
C ASN A 542 0.25 -1.98 18.52
N GLU A 543 -0.39 -2.97 19.14
CA GLU A 543 -1.76 -3.38 18.80
C GLU A 543 -2.76 -2.30 19.21
N LEU A 544 -2.65 -1.73 20.41
CA LEU A 544 -3.46 -0.59 20.86
C LEU A 544 -3.41 0.56 19.83
N ARG A 545 -2.20 0.93 19.40
CA ARG A 545 -1.99 1.95 18.38
C ARG A 545 -2.70 1.60 17.06
N LYS A 546 -2.56 0.35 16.56
CA LYS A 546 -3.20 -0.12 15.31
C LYS A 546 -4.73 -0.10 15.42
N ILE A 547 -5.29 -0.36 16.60
CA ILE A 547 -6.74 -0.37 16.85
C ILE A 547 -7.29 1.05 16.84
N LEU A 548 -6.58 2.04 17.36
CA LEU A 548 -6.99 3.44 17.35
C LEU A 548 -7.26 3.96 15.92
N ASP A 549 -6.59 3.43 14.91
CA ASP A 549 -6.75 3.82 13.50
C ASP A 549 -7.91 3.10 12.76
N LYS A 550 -8.55 2.08 13.37
CA LYS A 550 -9.62 1.30 12.71
C LYS A 550 -11.01 1.86 13.01
N LYS A 551 -11.94 1.75 12.04
CA LYS A 551 -13.32 2.23 12.18
C LYS A 551 -14.19 1.32 13.06
N ASP A 552 -13.99 -0.01 13.02
CA ASP A 552 -14.77 -0.99 13.79
C ASP A 552 -13.92 -1.57 14.92
N LYS A 553 -13.92 -0.90 16.07
CA LYS A 553 -12.95 -1.12 17.14
C LYS A 553 -13.51 -1.23 18.55
N ARG A 554 -14.84 -1.06 18.73
CA ARG A 554 -15.43 -0.85 20.08
C ARG A 554 -15.12 -1.98 21.08
N LYS A 555 -15.22 -3.24 20.68
CA LYS A 555 -15.01 -4.38 21.61
C LYS A 555 -13.55 -4.48 22.04
N LYS A 556 -12.62 -4.57 21.08
CA LYS A 556 -11.17 -4.66 21.38
C LYS A 556 -10.64 -3.45 22.15
N LEU A 557 -11.16 -2.26 21.87
CA LEU A 557 -10.74 -1.05 22.57
C LEU A 557 -11.13 -1.08 24.06
N ARG A 558 -12.29 -1.64 24.42
CA ARG A 558 -12.70 -1.87 25.81
C ARG A 558 -11.77 -2.85 26.55
N ASP A 559 -11.32 -3.90 25.87
CA ASP A 559 -10.38 -4.86 26.47
C ASP A 559 -9.05 -4.18 26.81
N PHE A 560 -8.54 -3.35 25.89
CA PHE A 560 -7.34 -2.54 26.14
C PHE A 560 -7.54 -1.48 27.22
N GLU A 561 -8.70 -0.85 27.28
CA GLU A 561 -9.07 0.09 28.34
C GLU A 561 -9.02 -0.58 29.72
N ASN A 562 -9.71 -1.71 29.87
CA ASN A 562 -9.72 -2.48 31.11
C ASN A 562 -8.30 -2.90 31.54
N LYS A 563 -7.49 -3.35 30.58
CA LYS A 563 -6.10 -3.72 30.84
C LYS A 563 -5.26 -2.51 31.27
N PHE A 564 -5.44 -1.36 30.62
CA PHE A 564 -4.73 -0.11 30.93
C PHE A 564 -5.02 0.34 32.37
N PHE A 565 -6.31 0.40 32.74
CA PHE A 565 -6.69 0.77 34.10
C PHE A 565 -6.20 -0.23 35.15
N LYS A 566 -6.37 -1.54 34.89
CA LYS A 566 -5.90 -2.60 35.80
C LYS A 566 -4.38 -2.53 36.02
N GLY A 567 -3.61 -2.38 34.95
CA GLY A 567 -2.15 -2.28 35.03
C GLY A 567 -1.69 -1.02 35.74
N GLY A 568 -2.30 0.13 35.43
CA GLY A 568 -1.94 1.41 36.07
C GLY A 568 -2.29 1.46 37.56
N LEU A 569 -3.45 0.95 37.95
CA LEU A 569 -3.87 0.86 39.35
C LEU A 569 -2.92 -0.07 40.16
N LYS A 570 -2.49 -1.19 39.56
CA LYS A 570 -1.51 -2.10 40.16
C LYS A 570 -0.17 -1.39 40.45
N LYS A 571 0.20 -0.40 39.65
CA LYS A 571 1.40 0.45 39.86
C LYS A 571 1.17 1.60 40.85
N GLY A 572 0.01 1.70 41.46
CA GLY A 572 -0.32 2.79 42.39
C GLY A 572 -0.63 4.12 41.71
N ILE A 573 -0.89 4.15 40.39
CA ILE A 573 -1.22 5.38 39.68
C ILE A 573 -2.70 5.73 39.96
N PRO A 574 -2.99 6.99 40.39
CA PRO A 574 -4.37 7.39 40.67
C PRO A 574 -5.30 7.24 39.50
N TYR A 575 -6.52 6.73 39.74
CA TYR A 575 -7.56 6.55 38.69
C TYR A 575 -7.80 7.81 37.88
N GLN A 576 -7.81 8.99 38.53
CA GLN A 576 -8.00 10.27 37.85
C GLN A 576 -6.90 10.55 36.83
N ALA A 577 -5.63 10.26 37.16
CA ALA A 577 -4.51 10.41 36.22
C ALA A 577 -4.62 9.43 35.04
N LEU A 578 -4.93 8.16 35.33
CA LEU A 578 -5.17 7.15 34.28
C LEU A 578 -6.32 7.56 33.34
N SER A 579 -7.43 8.07 33.90
CA SER A 579 -8.58 8.53 33.12
C SER A 579 -8.22 9.72 32.22
N GLN A 580 -7.41 10.66 32.70
CA GLN A 580 -6.95 11.78 31.88
C GLN A 580 -6.03 11.30 30.75
N VAL A 581 -5.10 10.39 31.05
CA VAL A 581 -4.19 9.82 30.02
C VAL A 581 -4.97 8.99 29.00
N TRP A 582 -5.94 8.18 29.44
CA TRP A 582 -6.77 7.40 28.52
C TRP A 582 -7.58 8.29 27.58
N ARG A 583 -8.18 9.37 28.09
CA ARG A 583 -8.85 10.37 27.23
C ARG A 583 -7.88 11.00 26.23
N MET A 584 -6.65 11.29 26.62
CA MET A 584 -5.61 11.78 25.73
C MET A 584 -5.26 10.75 24.66
N ILE A 585 -5.17 9.45 24.98
CA ILE A 585 -5.00 8.36 24.01
C ILE A 585 -6.19 8.28 23.04
N LEU A 586 -7.42 8.38 23.52
CA LEU A 586 -8.62 8.34 22.69
C LEU A 586 -8.74 9.55 21.77
N SER A 587 -8.38 10.74 22.23
CA SER A 587 -8.37 11.96 21.39
C SER A 587 -7.38 11.85 20.23
N PHE A 588 -6.40 10.97 20.35
CA PHE A 588 -5.41 10.65 19.33
C PHE A 588 -5.93 9.73 18.21
N SER A 589 -7.14 9.18 18.39
CA SER A 589 -7.81 8.32 17.40
C SER A 589 -8.10 9.09 16.11
N GLY A 590 -7.48 8.64 15.01
CA GLY A 590 -7.60 9.29 13.71
C GLY A 590 -6.57 10.41 13.42
N TYR A 591 -5.65 10.70 14.35
CA TYR A 591 -4.62 11.76 14.20
C TYR A 591 -3.19 11.27 14.31
N SER A 592 -2.99 9.97 14.39
CA SER A 592 -1.68 9.44 14.73
C SER A 592 -0.66 9.60 13.59
N PHE A 593 0.47 10.26 13.87
CA PHE A 593 1.63 10.34 12.99
C PHE A 593 2.82 9.55 13.53
N CYS A 594 3.55 8.94 12.61
CA CYS A 594 4.86 8.38 12.89
C CYS A 594 5.89 9.52 12.95
N LYS A 595 6.60 9.67 14.06
CA LYS A 595 7.69 10.67 14.19
C LYS A 595 8.71 10.53 13.06
N ALA A 596 9.13 9.30 12.77
CA ALA A 596 10.11 9.01 11.73
C ALA A 596 9.62 9.45 10.33
N HIS A 597 8.34 9.26 10.01
CA HIS A 597 7.74 9.76 8.77
C HIS A 597 7.79 11.29 8.70
N SER A 598 7.35 11.97 9.77
CA SER A 598 7.37 13.43 9.83
C SER A 598 8.78 14.00 9.78
N ALA A 599 9.76 13.34 10.43
CA ALA A 599 11.16 13.74 10.39
C ALA A 599 11.76 13.60 8.98
N SER A 600 11.46 12.49 8.28
CA SER A 600 11.89 12.29 6.90
C SER A 600 11.35 13.39 5.98
N TYR A 601 10.06 13.71 6.10
CA TYR A 601 9.41 14.77 5.33
C TYR A 601 9.92 16.17 5.70
N ALA A 602 10.15 16.45 6.98
CA ALA A 602 10.74 17.70 7.42
C ALA A 602 12.14 17.94 6.82
N MET A 603 12.96 16.88 6.69
CA MET A 603 14.27 16.98 6.05
C MET A 603 14.14 17.41 4.57
N VAL A 604 13.20 16.85 3.83
CA VAL A 604 12.91 17.27 2.45
C VAL A 604 12.39 18.72 2.41
N SER A 605 11.55 19.10 3.38
CA SER A 605 11.08 20.49 3.50
C SER A 605 12.24 21.48 3.73
N PHE A 606 13.18 21.14 4.63
CA PHE A 606 14.39 21.96 4.86
C PHE A 606 15.25 22.09 3.59
N LYS A 607 15.47 20.99 2.86
CA LYS A 607 16.20 21.05 1.58
C LYS A 607 15.50 21.92 0.54
N SER A 608 14.17 21.81 0.44
CA SER A 608 13.35 22.68 -0.42
C SER A 608 13.43 24.15 -0.01
N CYS A 609 13.37 24.45 1.31
CA CYS A 609 13.52 25.80 1.84
C CYS A 609 14.89 26.39 1.55
N TYR A 610 15.96 25.60 1.69
CA TYR A 610 17.31 26.02 1.35
C TYR A 610 17.41 26.47 -0.10
N LEU A 611 16.94 25.62 -1.02
CA LEU A 611 16.97 25.95 -2.44
C LEU A 611 16.13 27.18 -2.75
N LYS A 612 14.95 27.33 -2.14
CA LYS A 612 14.12 28.52 -2.30
C LYS A 612 14.80 29.79 -1.75
N SER A 613 15.45 29.69 -0.60
CA SER A 613 16.06 30.87 0.06
C SER A 613 17.38 31.34 -0.57
N HIS A 614 18.13 30.41 -1.18
CA HIS A 614 19.42 30.73 -1.82
C HIS A 614 19.33 30.89 -3.34
N TYR A 615 18.42 30.16 -3.99
CA TYR A 615 18.25 30.09 -5.45
C TYR A 615 16.77 30.20 -5.84
N PRO A 616 16.10 31.32 -5.47
CA PRO A 616 14.65 31.46 -5.63
C PRO A 616 14.19 31.33 -7.08
N ALA A 617 14.94 31.89 -8.04
CA ALA A 617 14.59 31.84 -9.46
C ALA A 617 14.64 30.42 -10.02
N GLU A 618 15.71 29.67 -9.73
CA GLU A 618 15.89 28.27 -10.16
C GLU A 618 14.87 27.35 -9.50
N PHE A 619 14.60 27.58 -8.21
CA PHE A 619 13.61 26.82 -7.46
C PHE A 619 12.19 27.04 -8.01
N MET A 620 11.78 28.30 -8.19
CA MET A 620 10.44 28.61 -8.70
C MET A 620 10.27 28.19 -10.15
N SER A 621 11.32 28.26 -10.97
CA SER A 621 11.32 27.70 -12.32
C SER A 621 11.03 26.20 -12.31
N ALA A 622 11.69 25.44 -11.44
CA ALA A 622 11.44 24.01 -11.29
C ALA A 622 10.02 23.72 -10.76
N VAL A 623 9.52 24.51 -9.78
CA VAL A 623 8.14 24.39 -9.27
C VAL A 623 7.11 24.56 -10.37
N LEU A 624 7.27 25.57 -11.22
CA LEU A 624 6.38 25.87 -12.33
C LEU A 624 6.46 24.80 -13.43
N SER A 625 7.66 24.32 -13.76
CA SER A 625 7.87 23.29 -14.80
C SER A 625 7.23 21.95 -14.45
N HIS A 626 7.25 21.55 -13.18
CA HIS A 626 6.62 20.30 -12.73
C HIS A 626 5.11 20.42 -12.52
N GLY A 627 4.55 21.61 -12.50
CA GLY A 627 3.13 21.85 -12.30
C GLY A 627 2.60 21.27 -10.96
N GLY A 628 1.29 21.27 -10.78
CA GLY A 628 0.65 20.73 -9.57
C GLY A 628 1.02 21.52 -8.31
N GLY A 629 0.82 20.91 -7.13
CA GLY A 629 1.01 21.55 -5.84
C GLY A 629 -0.30 21.99 -5.22
N PHE A 630 -0.24 22.76 -4.12
CA PHE A 630 -1.42 23.18 -3.38
C PHE A 630 -2.17 24.33 -4.06
N TYR A 631 -1.43 25.23 -4.70
CA TYR A 631 -1.97 26.45 -5.31
C TYR A 631 -2.15 26.33 -6.84
N SER A 632 -2.92 27.25 -7.42
CA SER A 632 -3.03 27.38 -8.86
C SER A 632 -1.72 27.85 -9.49
N LEU A 633 -1.53 27.58 -10.78
CA LEU A 633 -0.35 28.02 -11.52
C LEU A 633 -0.18 29.56 -11.45
N SER A 634 -1.28 30.32 -11.55
CA SER A 634 -1.27 31.78 -11.42
C SER A 634 -0.72 32.25 -10.08
N THR A 635 -1.07 31.57 -8.99
CA THR A 635 -0.57 31.90 -7.65
C THR A 635 0.95 31.65 -7.53
N TYR A 636 1.46 30.57 -8.12
CA TYR A 636 2.90 30.31 -8.15
C TYR A 636 3.65 31.31 -9.04
N LEU A 637 3.04 31.78 -10.14
CA LEU A 637 3.61 32.84 -10.96
C LEU A 637 3.72 34.15 -10.18
N GLU A 638 2.71 34.53 -9.41
CA GLU A 638 2.79 35.73 -8.55
C GLU A 638 3.85 35.59 -7.46
N GLU A 639 4.01 34.40 -6.87
CA GLU A 639 5.11 34.17 -5.92
C GLU A 639 6.48 34.28 -6.58
N ALA A 640 6.63 33.82 -7.83
CA ALA A 640 7.88 33.89 -8.56
C ALA A 640 8.26 35.33 -8.97
N ARG A 641 7.30 36.26 -9.08
CA ARG A 641 7.51 37.66 -9.36
C ARG A 641 7.99 38.48 -8.16
N ARG A 642 7.75 38.03 -6.95
CA ARG A 642 8.21 38.65 -5.70
C ARG A 642 9.67 38.38 -5.42
#